data_34dd4446f647accbd1f4025185bdc041
#
_entry.id   34dd4446f647accbd1f4025185bdc041
#
_cell.length_a   1.000
_cell.length_b   1.000
_cell.length_c   1.000
_cell.angle_alpha   90.00
_cell.angle_beta   90.00
_cell.angle_gamma   90.00
#
_symmetry.space_group_name_H-M   'P 1'
#
loop_
_entity.id
_entity.type
_entity.pdbx_description
1 polymer ?
#
loop_
_entity_poly.entity_id
_entity_poly.type
_entity_poly.pdbx_seq_one_letter_code
_entity_poly.pdbx_strand_id
1 'polypeptide(L)'
;KWYRPDNQGIIVVGDIDVNYVEQKIKDMFSSIKMPENPAPVVAEAVPDNAEPIVVVDKDKEQTINFVEMFIKTDPIPDEIKSNMQYLFIDYVKNAAIGTVNTRLAELQQDPACPYVSGQMEYDNFIFAKTKDAIGIVAVPKEGKTIEESLAAVYREVLRAAQFGITPTEYKRYVQDYISKLDKIYSNKDKRYNSQFVNEYKEHFLDKEPIPSLDDYYQVMKQVVPNIPVEAINQLLGQLAQKNDSNVVIINFNNEKEGKVYPTKESILKAIADVRAEKLEAYVDNVKDEPIMTTMPKKGSIKKEIKNDKLGFTELQLSNGAKVILKKTDLKADQVLLSGEGFGGASLYGKEDYINFKVFGNAMNASGLGNFSNTELQKALAGKIASASLDVSRTRVNVDGSSTPNDVETMLQLVHLYFTNIKKDEKSFASFLSGIETTLRNAEVSPETAFNDSVTATLTAHNLYDRDLKLADLKDINYDRILQIAKEQTANAAAFTFTIVGNYDEATIRPLIEQYIASLPSQKKVVKGKNIVTHYKGEAINHFKRKMETPQANSIVEWYTLDVPYSQENAVRTSIAGQILNMIYLKTIREDASAAYSCGAVGRTSKNDFEDMTRILAYCPLKPEMAGQVFDIMHKEINGMTKSVDADKLQKVKEYMHKSISDQRKTNNYWLQILNLYTNYGIDMDTNYDAVVDAQTPETISAIVGEI
;
A
#
# COMPACT_ATOMS: atom_id res chain seq x y z
N LYS A 1 -10.38 28.06 25.17
CA LYS A 1 -11.61 28.00 24.35
C LYS A 1 -11.95 26.58 23.98
N TRP A 2 -10.99 25.77 23.51
CA TRP A 2 -11.23 24.46 22.92
C TRP A 2 -11.00 23.28 23.90
N TYR A 3 -9.99 23.36 24.77
CA TYR A 3 -9.66 22.32 25.76
C TYR A 3 -10.53 22.44 27.01
N ARG A 4 -11.74 21.95 26.91
CA ARG A 4 -12.73 21.96 28.00
C ARG A 4 -13.54 20.66 28.00
N PRO A 5 -14.09 20.22 29.14
CA PRO A 5 -14.71 18.90 29.28
C PRO A 5 -15.83 18.58 28.30
N ASP A 6 -16.67 19.57 27.94
CA ASP A 6 -17.81 19.39 27.02
C ASP A 6 -17.41 19.22 25.54
N ASN A 7 -16.12 19.48 25.21
CA ASN A 7 -15.56 19.29 23.87
C ASN A 7 -14.70 18.01 23.74
N GLN A 8 -14.66 17.17 24.78
CA GLN A 8 -13.77 16.03 24.85
C GLN A 8 -14.56 14.75 25.05
N GLY A 9 -14.19 13.71 24.31
CA GLY A 9 -14.65 12.34 24.51
C GLY A 9 -13.48 11.45 24.92
N ILE A 10 -13.74 10.50 25.79
CA ILE A 10 -12.78 9.47 26.19
C ILE A 10 -13.29 8.13 25.70
N ILE A 11 -12.52 7.47 24.86
CA ILE A 11 -12.84 6.16 24.30
C ILE A 11 -11.74 5.19 24.75
N VAL A 12 -12.13 4.14 25.44
CA VAL A 12 -11.23 3.08 25.90
C VAL A 12 -11.76 1.74 25.40
N VAL A 13 -10.94 1.01 24.65
CA VAL A 13 -11.29 -0.28 24.09
C VAL A 13 -10.19 -1.29 24.39
N GLY A 14 -10.56 -2.44 24.94
CA GLY A 14 -9.62 -3.51 25.25
C GLY A 14 -10.24 -4.59 26.14
N ASP A 15 -9.42 -5.54 26.56
CA ASP A 15 -9.77 -6.51 27.59
C ASP A 15 -9.65 -5.85 28.98
N ILE A 16 -10.71 -5.14 29.38
CA ILE A 16 -10.76 -4.29 30.56
C ILE A 16 -11.99 -4.59 31.41
N ASP A 17 -11.88 -4.35 32.71
CA ASP A 17 -13.05 -4.20 33.57
C ASP A 17 -13.68 -2.82 33.33
N VAL A 18 -14.81 -2.82 32.63
CA VAL A 18 -15.52 -1.59 32.24
C VAL A 18 -15.93 -0.76 33.45
N ASN A 19 -16.41 -1.39 34.53
CA ASN A 19 -16.84 -0.68 35.73
C ASN A 19 -15.65 0.00 36.44
N TYR A 20 -14.52 -0.71 36.51
CA TYR A 20 -13.30 -0.15 37.10
C TYR A 20 -12.79 1.04 36.27
N VAL A 21 -12.72 0.91 34.95
CA VAL A 21 -12.25 2.00 34.08
C VAL A 21 -13.19 3.19 34.11
N GLU A 22 -14.51 2.96 34.07
CA GLU A 22 -15.52 4.01 34.20
C GLU A 22 -15.35 4.78 35.54
N GLN A 23 -15.16 4.06 36.63
CA GLN A 23 -14.94 4.69 37.94
C GLN A 23 -13.65 5.52 37.95
N LYS A 24 -12.57 4.99 37.36
CA LYS A 24 -11.29 5.71 37.22
C LYS A 24 -11.44 6.99 36.40
N ILE A 25 -12.17 6.94 35.30
CA ILE A 25 -12.46 8.12 34.45
C ILE A 25 -13.20 9.16 35.29
N LYS A 26 -14.23 8.76 36.06
CA LYS A 26 -14.97 9.66 36.94
C LYS A 26 -14.06 10.27 38.02
N ASP A 27 -13.24 9.45 38.69
CA ASP A 27 -12.34 9.90 39.74
C ASP A 27 -11.30 10.92 39.24
N MET A 28 -10.77 10.69 38.03
CA MET A 28 -9.70 11.54 37.48
C MET A 28 -10.23 12.81 36.79
N PHE A 29 -11.38 12.75 36.12
CA PHE A 29 -11.84 13.85 35.27
C PHE A 29 -13.00 14.67 35.83
N SER A 30 -13.81 14.13 36.77
CA SER A 30 -14.95 14.88 37.36
C SER A 30 -14.58 16.12 38.12
N SER A 31 -13.33 16.23 38.57
CA SER A 31 -12.82 17.42 39.26
C SER A 31 -12.52 18.59 38.31
N ILE A 32 -12.44 18.33 37.02
CA ILE A 32 -12.16 19.36 36.01
C ILE A 32 -13.44 20.19 35.83
N LYS A 33 -13.36 21.46 36.25
CA LYS A 33 -14.51 22.37 36.21
C LYS A 33 -14.72 22.91 34.78
N MET A 34 -15.97 23.00 34.39
CA MET A 34 -16.36 23.80 33.24
C MET A 34 -16.07 25.26 33.45
N PRO A 35 -15.63 26.00 32.44
CA PRO A 35 -15.55 27.45 32.49
C PRO A 35 -16.93 28.07 32.78
N GLU A 36 -16.94 29.16 33.54
CA GLU A 36 -18.16 29.97 33.67
C GLU A 36 -18.49 30.58 32.29
N ASN A 37 -19.73 30.42 31.82
CA ASN A 37 -20.21 30.91 30.51
C ASN A 37 -19.34 30.38 29.32
N PRO A 38 -19.24 29.08 29.10
CA PRO A 38 -18.45 28.53 27.99
C PRO A 38 -18.97 29.03 26.65
N ALA A 39 -18.08 29.53 25.80
CA ALA A 39 -18.45 29.94 24.47
C ALA A 39 -19.04 28.76 23.67
N PRO A 40 -20.14 28.93 22.95
CA PRO A 40 -20.69 27.84 22.12
C PRO A 40 -19.66 27.39 21.09
N VAL A 41 -19.65 26.11 20.79
CA VAL A 41 -18.93 25.55 19.64
C VAL A 41 -19.85 25.70 18.44
N VAL A 42 -19.52 26.62 17.57
CA VAL A 42 -20.28 26.87 16.34
C VAL A 42 -19.39 26.49 15.15
N ALA A 43 -19.87 25.60 14.30
CA ALA A 43 -19.24 25.36 13.01
C ALA A 43 -19.59 26.54 12.10
N GLU A 44 -18.58 27.18 11.53
CA GLU A 44 -18.79 28.28 10.59
C GLU A 44 -19.52 27.78 9.34
N ALA A 45 -20.57 28.51 8.96
CA ALA A 45 -21.35 28.15 7.78
C ALA A 45 -20.56 28.47 6.50
N VAL A 46 -20.41 27.46 5.65
CA VAL A 46 -19.91 27.64 4.29
C VAL A 46 -21.07 28.14 3.43
N PRO A 47 -21.00 29.37 2.85
CA PRO A 47 -22.09 29.92 2.06
C PRO A 47 -22.24 29.21 0.72
N ASP A 48 -23.46 29.27 0.18
CA ASP A 48 -23.71 28.95 -1.22
C ASP A 48 -23.12 30.07 -2.12
N ASN A 49 -22.78 29.69 -3.35
CA ASN A 49 -22.38 30.67 -4.39
C ASN A 49 -23.22 30.44 -5.66
N ALA A 50 -23.68 31.54 -6.26
CA ALA A 50 -24.45 31.53 -7.51
C ALA A 50 -23.51 31.36 -8.72
N GLU A 51 -22.34 31.96 -8.67
CA GLU A 51 -21.32 31.94 -9.71
C GLU A 51 -20.15 31.07 -9.28
N PRO A 52 -19.44 30.39 -10.22
CA PRO A 52 -18.28 29.55 -9.88
C PRO A 52 -17.16 30.35 -9.22
N ILE A 53 -16.64 29.78 -8.14
CA ILE A 53 -15.40 30.28 -7.52
C ILE A 53 -14.25 29.48 -8.12
N VAL A 54 -13.31 30.15 -8.78
CA VAL A 54 -12.15 29.52 -9.40
C VAL A 54 -10.87 30.10 -8.82
N VAL A 55 -10.04 29.24 -8.25
CA VAL A 55 -8.73 29.58 -7.72
C VAL A 55 -7.67 28.87 -8.57
N VAL A 56 -6.75 29.66 -9.13
CA VAL A 56 -5.57 29.14 -9.83
C VAL A 56 -4.35 29.68 -9.12
N ASP A 57 -3.54 28.77 -8.61
CA ASP A 57 -2.32 29.11 -7.87
C ASP A 57 -1.14 28.26 -8.33
N LYS A 58 0.05 28.64 -7.90
CA LYS A 58 1.31 27.98 -8.28
C LYS A 58 2.37 28.17 -7.20
N ASP A 59 3.26 27.20 -7.10
CA ASP A 59 4.40 27.23 -6.21
C ASP A 59 5.59 26.50 -6.84
N LYS A 60 6.81 26.95 -6.58
CA LYS A 60 8.04 26.37 -7.13
C LYS A 60 8.36 24.99 -6.56
N GLU A 61 7.92 24.73 -5.34
CA GLU A 61 8.10 23.44 -4.65
C GLU A 61 6.94 22.47 -4.89
N GLN A 62 5.87 22.94 -5.54
CA GLN A 62 4.77 22.04 -5.96
C GLN A 62 5.25 21.06 -7.01
N THR A 63 5.16 19.77 -6.72
CA THR A 63 5.63 18.70 -7.61
C THR A 63 4.56 18.13 -8.53
N ILE A 64 3.28 18.32 -8.19
CA ILE A 64 2.13 17.75 -8.92
C ILE A 64 1.20 18.88 -9.33
N ASN A 65 0.88 18.96 -10.63
CA ASN A 65 -0.20 19.83 -11.09
C ASN A 65 -1.52 19.08 -10.94
N PHE A 66 -2.54 19.69 -10.38
CA PHE A 66 -3.86 19.08 -10.27
C PHE A 66 -4.97 20.10 -10.35
N VAL A 67 -6.16 19.63 -10.64
CA VAL A 67 -7.38 20.41 -10.56
C VAL A 67 -8.45 19.60 -9.84
N GLU A 68 -9.19 20.28 -8.99
CA GLU A 68 -10.31 19.73 -8.25
C GLU A 68 -11.52 20.65 -8.40
N MET A 69 -12.60 20.10 -8.90
CA MET A 69 -13.88 20.76 -9.06
C MET A 69 -14.85 20.20 -8.02
N PHE A 70 -15.31 21.06 -7.13
CA PHE A 70 -16.32 20.73 -6.13
C PHE A 70 -17.69 21.21 -6.57
N ILE A 71 -18.71 20.42 -6.31
CA ILE A 71 -20.11 20.81 -6.36
C ILE A 71 -20.65 20.67 -4.94
N LYS A 72 -20.82 21.79 -4.23
CA LYS A 72 -21.25 21.78 -2.83
C LYS A 72 -22.69 21.33 -2.70
N THR A 73 -22.95 20.57 -1.65
CA THR A 73 -24.29 20.07 -1.26
C THR A 73 -24.48 20.25 0.23
N ASP A 74 -25.72 20.20 0.69
CA ASP A 74 -25.99 20.16 2.11
C ASP A 74 -25.64 18.79 2.69
N PRO A 75 -25.06 18.73 3.91
CA PRO A 75 -24.74 17.48 4.57
C PRO A 75 -26.02 16.72 4.94
N ILE A 76 -25.90 15.39 5.06
CA ILE A 76 -27.00 14.56 5.52
C ILE A 76 -27.32 14.95 6.97
N PRO A 77 -28.60 15.25 7.31
CA PRO A 77 -29.00 15.61 8.66
C PRO A 77 -28.65 14.50 9.69
N ASP A 78 -28.23 14.90 10.90
CA ASP A 78 -27.83 13.98 11.97
C ASP A 78 -28.96 13.01 12.36
N GLU A 79 -30.24 13.44 12.26
CA GLU A 79 -31.40 12.62 12.54
C GLU A 79 -31.55 11.43 11.56
N ILE A 80 -31.08 11.59 10.33
CA ILE A 80 -31.06 10.51 9.32
C ILE A 80 -29.90 9.56 9.61
N LYS A 81 -28.76 10.09 10.03
CA LYS A 81 -27.56 9.26 10.35
C LYS A 81 -27.84 8.28 11.48
N SER A 82 -28.75 8.57 12.40
CA SER A 82 -29.07 7.70 13.54
C SER A 82 -29.98 6.51 13.21
N ASN A 83 -30.36 6.30 11.95
CA ASN A 83 -31.28 5.24 11.56
C ASN A 83 -30.82 4.43 10.35
N MET A 84 -31.51 3.33 10.07
CA MET A 84 -31.20 2.40 8.99
C MET A 84 -31.18 3.03 7.59
N GLN A 85 -31.94 4.09 7.39
CA GLN A 85 -32.02 4.78 6.09
C GLN A 85 -30.64 5.32 5.67
N TYR A 86 -29.83 5.75 6.62
CA TYR A 86 -28.47 6.22 6.35
C TYR A 86 -27.61 5.15 5.67
N LEU A 87 -27.68 3.89 6.12
CA LEU A 87 -26.89 2.79 5.53
C LEU A 87 -27.21 2.58 4.04
N PHE A 88 -28.49 2.77 3.66
CA PHE A 88 -28.89 2.67 2.25
C PHE A 88 -28.44 3.87 1.43
N ILE A 89 -28.57 5.07 1.97
CA ILE A 89 -28.08 6.29 1.32
C ILE A 89 -26.57 6.17 1.09
N ASP A 90 -25.83 5.75 2.11
CA ASP A 90 -24.38 5.56 2.01
C ASP A 90 -23.99 4.49 1.00
N TYR A 91 -24.70 3.34 1.00
CA TYR A 91 -24.48 2.31 -0.02
C TYR A 91 -24.73 2.82 -1.44
N VAL A 92 -25.84 3.50 -1.71
CA VAL A 92 -26.21 4.03 -3.03
C VAL A 92 -25.17 5.07 -3.49
N LYS A 93 -24.74 5.95 -2.58
CA LYS A 93 -23.67 6.93 -2.82
C LYS A 93 -22.35 6.26 -3.21
N ASN A 94 -21.92 5.28 -2.43
CA ASN A 94 -20.67 4.56 -2.68
C ASN A 94 -20.73 3.71 -3.96
N ALA A 95 -21.89 3.14 -4.30
CA ALA A 95 -22.09 2.40 -5.55
C ALA A 95 -21.99 3.33 -6.78
N ALA A 96 -22.58 4.51 -6.71
CA ALA A 96 -22.48 5.51 -7.77
C ALA A 96 -21.03 5.95 -8.01
N ILE A 97 -20.35 6.37 -6.95
CA ILE A 97 -18.95 6.82 -7.00
C ILE A 97 -18.02 5.70 -7.46
N GLY A 98 -18.13 4.53 -6.86
CA GLY A 98 -17.27 3.37 -7.15
C GLY A 98 -17.38 2.92 -8.60
N THR A 99 -18.59 2.93 -9.18
CA THR A 99 -18.80 2.56 -10.58
C THR A 99 -18.25 3.61 -11.55
N VAL A 100 -18.45 4.90 -11.27
CA VAL A 100 -17.86 5.99 -12.08
C VAL A 100 -16.33 5.91 -12.02
N ASN A 101 -15.75 5.69 -10.85
CA ASN A 101 -14.29 5.54 -10.70
C ASN A 101 -13.73 4.32 -11.44
N THR A 102 -14.50 3.23 -11.53
CA THR A 102 -14.12 2.08 -12.35
C THR A 102 -14.06 2.44 -13.83
N ARG A 103 -15.00 3.23 -14.36
CA ARG A 103 -14.94 3.75 -15.74
C ARG A 103 -13.75 4.69 -15.95
N LEU A 104 -13.48 5.58 -15.00
CA LEU A 104 -12.33 6.50 -15.07
C LEU A 104 -11.00 5.73 -15.08
N ALA A 105 -10.89 4.66 -14.30
CA ALA A 105 -9.72 3.78 -14.31
C ALA A 105 -9.60 3.00 -15.63
N GLU A 106 -10.71 2.56 -16.23
CA GLU A 106 -10.73 1.93 -17.55
C GLU A 106 -10.27 2.91 -18.65
N LEU A 107 -10.78 4.14 -18.64
CA LEU A 107 -10.35 5.19 -19.57
C LEU A 107 -8.86 5.52 -19.42
N GLN A 108 -8.34 5.47 -18.21
CA GLN A 108 -6.91 5.69 -17.95
C GLN A 108 -6.01 4.66 -18.65
N GLN A 109 -6.52 3.46 -18.95
CA GLN A 109 -5.78 2.45 -19.71
C GLN A 109 -5.62 2.82 -21.20
N ASP A 110 -6.35 3.80 -21.70
CA ASP A 110 -6.14 4.30 -23.07
C ASP A 110 -4.97 5.29 -23.09
N PRO A 111 -3.96 5.07 -23.96
CA PRO A 111 -2.84 6.01 -24.12
C PRO A 111 -3.25 7.43 -24.48
N ALA A 112 -4.41 7.60 -25.14
CA ALA A 112 -4.97 8.91 -25.49
C ALA A 112 -5.58 9.65 -24.30
N CYS A 113 -5.81 8.99 -23.17
CA CYS A 113 -6.35 9.60 -21.96
C CYS A 113 -5.44 10.74 -21.47
N PRO A 114 -5.97 11.96 -21.20
CA PRO A 114 -5.14 13.11 -20.85
C PRO A 114 -4.72 13.16 -19.39
N TYR A 115 -5.22 12.29 -18.53
CA TYR A 115 -4.88 12.26 -17.10
C TYR A 115 -4.12 11.00 -16.69
N VAL A 116 -3.29 11.10 -15.67
CA VAL A 116 -2.66 9.96 -14.96
C VAL A 116 -3.49 9.54 -13.75
N SER A 117 -4.34 10.41 -13.24
CA SER A 117 -5.32 10.11 -12.19
C SER A 117 -6.56 10.94 -12.46
N GLY A 118 -7.70 10.29 -12.47
CA GLY A 118 -9.02 10.90 -12.55
C GLY A 118 -9.97 10.18 -11.61
N GLN A 119 -10.67 10.91 -10.76
CA GLN A 119 -11.61 10.31 -9.81
C GLN A 119 -12.73 11.25 -9.43
N MET A 120 -13.83 10.65 -8.98
CA MET A 120 -14.98 11.28 -8.37
C MET A 120 -15.02 10.91 -6.90
N GLU A 121 -15.35 11.88 -6.05
CA GLU A 121 -15.43 11.73 -4.60
C GLU A 121 -16.73 12.32 -4.06
N TYR A 122 -17.12 11.96 -2.85
CA TYR A 122 -18.20 12.61 -2.11
C TYR A 122 -17.84 12.58 -0.63
N ASP A 123 -17.54 13.75 -0.08
CA ASP A 123 -17.12 13.93 1.31
C ASP A 123 -17.48 15.33 1.78
N ASN A 124 -17.08 15.71 2.98
CA ASN A 124 -17.15 17.08 3.44
C ASN A 124 -16.44 18.03 2.46
N PHE A 125 -17.01 19.19 2.20
CA PHE A 125 -16.37 20.19 1.36
C PHE A 125 -15.04 20.63 2.00
N ILE A 126 -13.93 20.16 1.43
CA ILE A 126 -12.57 20.30 1.96
C ILE A 126 -12.48 19.67 3.37
N PHE A 127 -12.79 20.39 4.42
CA PHE A 127 -12.89 19.92 5.81
C PHE A 127 -14.02 20.62 6.60
N ALA A 128 -14.96 21.20 5.91
CA ALA A 128 -16.08 21.91 6.52
C ALA A 128 -17.16 20.93 7.01
N LYS A 129 -17.69 21.16 8.20
CA LYS A 129 -18.80 20.35 8.76
C LYS A 129 -20.18 20.79 8.28
N THR A 130 -20.28 21.97 7.65
CA THR A 130 -21.56 22.60 7.24
C THR A 130 -21.87 22.45 5.78
N LYS A 131 -20.96 21.86 5.00
CA LYS A 131 -21.17 21.50 3.58
C LYS A 131 -20.45 20.20 3.25
N ASP A 132 -21.14 19.36 2.50
CA ASP A 132 -20.54 18.27 1.74
C ASP A 132 -20.26 18.73 0.31
N ALA A 133 -19.53 17.96 -0.45
CA ALA A 133 -19.31 18.21 -1.86
C ALA A 133 -19.06 16.90 -2.64
N ILE A 134 -19.46 16.95 -3.90
CA ILE A 134 -18.96 16.03 -4.90
C ILE A 134 -17.69 16.65 -5.46
N GLY A 135 -16.58 15.93 -5.33
CA GLY A 135 -15.29 16.29 -5.88
C GLY A 135 -15.02 15.56 -7.19
N ILE A 136 -14.47 16.28 -8.16
CA ILE A 136 -14.01 15.75 -9.45
C ILE A 136 -12.55 16.15 -9.58
N VAL A 137 -11.65 15.17 -9.44
CA VAL A 137 -10.20 15.40 -9.38
C VAL A 137 -9.55 14.93 -10.66
N ALA A 138 -8.63 15.72 -11.20
CA ALA A 138 -7.80 15.32 -12.33
C ALA A 138 -6.33 15.75 -12.14
N VAL A 139 -5.43 14.81 -12.44
CA VAL A 139 -3.98 15.03 -12.52
C VAL A 139 -3.56 14.81 -13.97
N PRO A 140 -3.09 15.85 -14.68
CA PRO A 140 -2.76 15.72 -16.11
C PRO A 140 -1.53 14.85 -16.35
N LYS A 141 -1.52 14.16 -17.48
CA LYS A 141 -0.32 13.58 -18.08
C LYS A 141 0.67 14.65 -18.50
N GLU A 142 1.93 14.30 -18.60
CA GLU A 142 2.92 15.16 -19.22
C GLU A 142 2.50 15.57 -20.64
N GLY A 143 2.64 16.85 -20.94
CA GLY A 143 2.22 17.45 -22.22
C GLY A 143 0.73 17.64 -22.40
N LYS A 144 -0.08 17.36 -21.37
CA LYS A 144 -1.53 17.61 -21.34
C LYS A 144 -1.86 18.79 -20.42
N THR A 145 -2.95 19.48 -20.73
CA THR A 145 -3.38 20.65 -19.96
C THR A 145 -4.33 20.26 -18.82
N ILE A 146 -4.45 21.16 -17.86
CA ILE A 146 -5.44 21.06 -16.78
C ILE A 146 -6.85 20.99 -17.38
N GLU A 147 -7.14 21.83 -18.39
CA GLU A 147 -8.43 21.90 -19.05
C GLU A 147 -8.80 20.57 -19.75
N GLU A 148 -7.86 19.99 -20.51
CA GLU A 148 -8.07 18.69 -21.17
C GLU A 148 -8.36 17.58 -20.15
N SER A 149 -7.64 17.57 -19.03
CA SER A 149 -7.74 16.53 -18.00
C SER A 149 -9.04 16.67 -17.21
N LEU A 150 -9.38 17.86 -16.78
CA LEU A 150 -10.66 18.13 -16.10
C LEU A 150 -11.84 17.80 -17.03
N ALA A 151 -11.78 18.22 -18.29
CA ALA A 151 -12.81 17.94 -19.27
C ALA A 151 -13.04 16.45 -19.45
N ALA A 152 -11.98 15.63 -19.50
CA ALA A 152 -12.11 14.20 -19.68
C ALA A 152 -12.77 13.51 -18.46
N VAL A 153 -12.39 13.87 -17.24
CA VAL A 153 -13.01 13.32 -16.01
C VAL A 153 -14.46 13.80 -15.89
N TYR A 154 -14.70 15.08 -16.08
CA TYR A 154 -16.05 15.66 -15.98
C TYR A 154 -17.01 15.12 -17.04
N ARG A 155 -16.52 14.87 -18.26
CA ARG A 155 -17.28 14.22 -19.34
C ARG A 155 -17.81 12.85 -18.93
N GLU A 156 -16.99 12.02 -18.25
CA GLU A 156 -17.43 10.71 -17.80
C GLU A 156 -18.43 10.79 -16.65
N VAL A 157 -18.25 11.74 -15.73
CA VAL A 157 -19.23 12.01 -14.68
C VAL A 157 -20.58 12.44 -15.29
N LEU A 158 -20.57 13.35 -16.27
CA LEU A 158 -21.79 13.77 -16.96
C LEU A 158 -22.42 12.65 -17.79
N ARG A 159 -21.60 11.77 -18.41
CA ARG A 159 -22.09 10.59 -19.12
C ARG A 159 -22.85 9.67 -18.17
N ALA A 160 -22.25 9.37 -17.00
CA ALA A 160 -22.90 8.57 -15.97
C ALA A 160 -24.16 9.24 -15.43
N ALA A 161 -24.15 10.56 -15.23
CA ALA A 161 -25.30 11.32 -14.78
C ALA A 161 -26.46 11.31 -15.82
N GLN A 162 -26.13 11.38 -17.11
CA GLN A 162 -27.11 11.45 -18.19
C GLN A 162 -27.71 10.10 -18.57
N PHE A 163 -26.92 9.04 -18.61
CA PHE A 163 -27.32 7.71 -19.09
C PHE A 163 -27.36 6.66 -18.00
N GLY A 164 -26.85 6.97 -16.80
CA GLY A 164 -26.74 6.01 -15.70
C GLY A 164 -25.57 5.04 -15.85
N ILE A 165 -25.48 4.13 -14.90
CA ILE A 165 -24.64 2.93 -14.97
C ILE A 165 -25.43 1.76 -15.56
N THR A 166 -24.75 0.83 -16.21
CA THR A 166 -25.40 -0.33 -16.81
C THR A 166 -25.74 -1.39 -15.76
N PRO A 167 -26.75 -2.25 -16.01
CA PRO A 167 -27.06 -3.36 -15.11
C PRO A 167 -25.87 -4.31 -14.88
N THR A 168 -24.99 -4.50 -15.87
CA THR A 168 -23.81 -5.36 -15.75
C THR A 168 -22.71 -4.77 -14.89
N GLU A 169 -22.49 -3.47 -14.94
CA GLU A 169 -21.59 -2.75 -14.03
C GLU A 169 -22.11 -2.85 -12.59
N TYR A 170 -23.40 -2.57 -12.40
CA TYR A 170 -23.99 -2.64 -11.08
C TYR A 170 -23.98 -4.06 -10.49
N LYS A 171 -24.24 -5.08 -11.31
CA LYS A 171 -24.12 -6.48 -10.89
C LYS A 171 -22.72 -6.79 -10.35
N ARG A 172 -21.66 -6.35 -11.03
CA ARG A 172 -20.29 -6.54 -10.55
C ARG A 172 -20.03 -5.80 -9.24
N TYR A 173 -20.51 -4.56 -9.11
CA TYR A 173 -20.40 -3.81 -7.87
C TYR A 173 -21.07 -4.55 -6.70
N VAL A 174 -22.28 -5.08 -6.90
CA VAL A 174 -23.00 -5.87 -5.88
C VAL A 174 -22.18 -7.12 -5.51
N GLN A 175 -21.65 -7.85 -6.48
CA GLN A 175 -20.83 -9.03 -6.23
C GLN A 175 -19.60 -8.71 -5.39
N ASP A 176 -18.89 -7.63 -5.72
CA ASP A 176 -17.71 -7.18 -4.97
C ASP A 176 -18.08 -6.72 -3.56
N TYR A 177 -19.18 -5.99 -3.42
CA TYR A 177 -19.66 -5.53 -2.12
C TYR A 177 -20.01 -6.72 -1.21
N ILE A 178 -20.76 -7.68 -1.71
CA ILE A 178 -21.16 -8.87 -0.94
C ILE A 178 -19.94 -9.72 -0.55
N SER A 179 -18.98 -9.91 -1.45
CA SER A 179 -17.74 -10.64 -1.15
C SER A 179 -16.92 -9.96 -0.07
N LYS A 180 -16.81 -8.63 -0.11
CA LYS A 180 -16.15 -7.83 0.94
C LYS A 180 -16.89 -7.89 2.27
N LEU A 181 -18.22 -7.83 2.24
CA LEU A 181 -19.07 -7.95 3.42
C LEU A 181 -18.90 -9.32 4.09
N ASP A 182 -18.93 -10.41 3.31
CA ASP A 182 -18.68 -11.77 3.79
C ASP A 182 -17.28 -11.90 4.42
N LYS A 183 -16.29 -11.31 3.79
CA LYS A 183 -14.92 -11.27 4.31
C LYS A 183 -14.82 -10.55 5.65
N ILE A 184 -15.41 -9.37 5.79
CA ILE A 184 -15.42 -8.61 7.04
C ILE A 184 -16.13 -9.41 8.14
N TYR A 185 -17.29 -9.98 7.83
CA TYR A 185 -18.07 -10.73 8.78
C TYR A 185 -17.39 -12.02 9.26
N SER A 186 -16.67 -12.72 8.39
CA SER A 186 -15.93 -13.94 8.76
C SER A 186 -14.85 -13.69 9.83
N ASN A 187 -14.35 -12.45 9.96
CA ASN A 187 -13.38 -12.05 10.95
C ASN A 187 -13.96 -11.27 12.14
N LYS A 188 -15.29 -11.29 12.35
CA LYS A 188 -15.93 -10.47 13.37
C LYS A 188 -15.33 -10.65 14.78
N ASP A 189 -14.95 -11.88 15.14
CA ASP A 189 -14.38 -12.20 16.45
C ASP A 189 -12.85 -11.98 16.53
N LYS A 190 -12.23 -11.51 15.45
CA LYS A 190 -10.76 -11.25 15.34
C LYS A 190 -10.44 -9.81 14.99
N ARG A 191 -11.39 -8.91 15.25
CA ARG A 191 -11.22 -7.47 15.03
C ARG A 191 -10.23 -6.89 16.03
N TYR A 192 -9.41 -5.96 15.56
CA TYR A 192 -8.48 -5.21 16.43
C TYR A 192 -9.20 -4.12 17.21
N ASN A 193 -8.73 -3.85 18.43
CA ASN A 193 -9.27 -2.77 19.27
C ASN A 193 -9.29 -1.42 18.55
N SER A 194 -8.30 -1.14 17.72
CA SER A 194 -8.22 0.10 16.93
C SER A 194 -9.40 0.29 15.95
N GLN A 195 -10.00 -0.79 15.45
CA GLN A 195 -11.17 -0.71 14.58
C GLN A 195 -12.39 -0.19 15.35
N PHE A 196 -12.60 -0.69 16.57
CA PHE A 196 -13.66 -0.19 17.45
C PHE A 196 -13.43 1.25 17.89
N VAL A 197 -12.18 1.60 18.22
CA VAL A 197 -11.84 2.99 18.55
C VAL A 197 -12.20 3.92 17.40
N ASN A 198 -11.88 3.54 16.15
CA ASN A 198 -12.21 4.35 14.98
C ASN A 198 -13.73 4.49 14.78
N GLU A 199 -14.48 3.41 14.87
CA GLU A 199 -15.96 3.45 14.78
C GLU A 199 -16.58 4.38 15.82
N TYR A 200 -16.15 4.26 17.08
CA TYR A 200 -16.66 5.12 18.14
C TYR A 200 -16.23 6.57 18.01
N LYS A 201 -15.03 6.81 17.49
CA LYS A 201 -14.54 8.16 17.18
C LYS A 201 -15.38 8.82 16.08
N GLU A 202 -15.65 8.13 14.99
CA GLU A 202 -16.48 8.65 13.88
C GLU A 202 -17.93 8.90 14.37
N HIS A 203 -18.47 7.99 15.20
CA HIS A 203 -19.76 8.23 15.83
C HIS A 203 -19.76 9.48 16.71
N PHE A 204 -18.74 9.67 17.54
CA PHE A 204 -18.63 10.82 18.42
C PHE A 204 -18.50 12.14 17.65
N LEU A 205 -17.66 12.17 16.62
CA LEU A 205 -17.35 13.37 15.85
C LEU A 205 -18.41 13.70 14.80
N ASP A 206 -18.90 12.70 14.09
CA ASP A 206 -19.69 12.88 12.84
C ASP A 206 -21.07 12.23 12.90
N LYS A 207 -21.45 11.65 14.05
CA LYS A 207 -22.73 10.97 14.26
C LYS A 207 -22.94 9.74 13.36
N GLU A 208 -21.86 9.17 12.82
CA GLU A 208 -21.92 7.94 12.03
C GLU A 208 -22.59 6.83 12.86
N PRO A 209 -23.50 6.01 12.27
CA PRO A 209 -24.13 4.93 12.99
C PRO A 209 -23.14 3.83 13.35
N ILE A 210 -23.33 3.21 14.51
CA ILE A 210 -22.52 2.08 15.01
C ILE A 210 -23.39 0.83 15.24
N PRO A 211 -24.04 0.27 14.19
CA PRO A 211 -24.76 -0.99 14.34
C PRO A 211 -23.80 -2.11 14.74
N SER A 212 -24.31 -3.15 15.39
CA SER A 212 -23.52 -4.37 15.53
C SER A 212 -23.13 -4.92 14.16
N LEU A 213 -21.97 -5.57 14.07
CA LEU A 213 -21.57 -6.16 12.79
C LEU A 213 -22.52 -7.30 12.36
N ASP A 214 -23.14 -7.99 13.32
CA ASP A 214 -24.17 -9.00 13.04
C ASP A 214 -25.40 -8.37 12.38
N ASP A 215 -25.93 -7.29 12.94
CA ASP A 215 -27.11 -6.59 12.38
C ASP A 215 -26.78 -5.96 11.02
N TYR A 216 -25.62 -5.28 10.93
CA TYR A 216 -25.18 -4.69 9.67
C TYR A 216 -25.06 -5.74 8.56
N TYR A 217 -24.40 -6.88 8.87
CA TYR A 217 -24.24 -7.98 7.92
C TYR A 217 -25.59 -8.54 7.46
N GLN A 218 -26.48 -8.88 8.40
CA GLN A 218 -27.79 -9.44 8.07
C GLN A 218 -28.60 -8.52 7.17
N VAL A 219 -28.66 -7.24 7.53
CA VAL A 219 -29.40 -6.24 6.78
C VAL A 219 -28.83 -6.04 5.38
N MET A 220 -27.54 -5.77 5.29
CA MET A 220 -26.91 -5.44 3.99
C MET A 220 -26.86 -6.66 3.07
N LYS A 221 -26.67 -7.86 3.60
CA LYS A 221 -26.69 -9.11 2.85
C LYS A 221 -28.06 -9.38 2.20
N GLN A 222 -29.14 -9.01 2.90
CA GLN A 222 -30.48 -9.17 2.41
C GLN A 222 -30.90 -8.05 1.45
N VAL A 223 -30.54 -6.83 1.75
CA VAL A 223 -31.07 -5.64 1.07
C VAL A 223 -30.30 -5.31 -0.21
N VAL A 224 -28.98 -5.36 -0.18
CA VAL A 224 -28.14 -4.93 -1.30
C VAL A 224 -28.47 -5.64 -2.62
N PRO A 225 -28.68 -6.97 -2.67
CA PRO A 225 -29.07 -7.65 -3.91
C PRO A 225 -30.42 -7.20 -4.49
N ASN A 226 -31.26 -6.56 -3.67
CA ASN A 226 -32.61 -6.11 -4.05
C ASN A 226 -32.68 -4.59 -4.34
N ILE A 227 -31.61 -3.84 -4.14
CA ILE A 227 -31.56 -2.43 -4.53
C ILE A 227 -31.46 -2.36 -6.06
N PRO A 228 -32.42 -1.71 -6.74
CA PRO A 228 -32.40 -1.62 -8.20
C PRO A 228 -31.35 -0.61 -8.67
N VAL A 229 -30.79 -0.83 -9.87
CA VAL A 229 -29.83 0.10 -10.49
C VAL A 229 -30.40 1.50 -10.70
N GLU A 230 -31.72 1.60 -10.83
CA GLU A 230 -32.44 2.86 -10.97
C GLU A 230 -32.24 3.79 -9.75
N ALA A 231 -32.07 3.24 -8.55
CA ALA A 231 -31.79 4.04 -7.35
C ALA A 231 -30.41 4.72 -7.46
N ILE A 232 -29.43 4.01 -7.99
CA ILE A 232 -28.07 4.57 -8.24
C ILE A 232 -28.17 5.62 -9.34
N ASN A 233 -28.88 5.33 -10.42
CA ASN A 233 -29.04 6.21 -11.57
C ASN A 233 -29.82 7.49 -11.21
N GLN A 234 -30.77 7.42 -10.27
CA GLN A 234 -31.48 8.60 -9.76
C GLN A 234 -30.52 9.55 -9.03
N LEU A 235 -29.62 9.02 -8.20
CA LEU A 235 -28.60 9.82 -7.53
C LEU A 235 -27.65 10.47 -8.55
N LEU A 236 -27.13 9.68 -9.49
CA LEU A 236 -26.26 10.19 -10.55
C LEU A 236 -26.96 11.25 -11.40
N GLY A 237 -28.25 11.09 -11.70
CA GLY A 237 -29.03 12.06 -12.46
C GLY A 237 -29.08 13.46 -11.83
N GLN A 238 -28.94 13.57 -10.50
CA GLN A 238 -28.86 14.87 -9.82
C GLN A 238 -27.59 15.63 -10.21
N LEU A 239 -26.52 14.94 -10.60
CA LEU A 239 -25.27 15.53 -11.06
C LEU A 239 -25.33 16.03 -12.50
N ALA A 240 -26.36 15.69 -13.25
CA ALA A 240 -26.60 16.18 -14.61
C ALA A 240 -27.02 17.65 -14.65
N GLN A 241 -27.23 18.28 -13.51
CA GLN A 241 -27.51 19.72 -13.45
C GLN A 241 -26.33 20.50 -13.98
N LYS A 242 -26.55 21.14 -15.13
CA LYS A 242 -25.52 21.92 -15.85
C LYS A 242 -25.55 23.41 -15.44
N ASN A 243 -25.63 23.66 -14.13
CA ASN A 243 -25.60 25.04 -13.62
C ASN A 243 -24.25 25.30 -12.91
N ASP A 244 -24.00 26.58 -12.63
CA ASP A 244 -22.76 27.05 -12.02
C ASP A 244 -22.88 27.26 -10.50
N SER A 245 -24.08 27.05 -9.96
CA SER A 245 -24.32 27.22 -8.52
C SER A 245 -23.55 26.21 -7.70
N ASN A 246 -22.95 26.69 -6.63
CA ASN A 246 -22.15 25.88 -5.68
C ASN A 246 -20.91 25.19 -6.27
N VAL A 247 -20.47 25.64 -7.45
CA VAL A 247 -19.23 25.16 -8.07
C VAL A 247 -18.03 25.91 -7.50
N VAL A 248 -17.04 25.17 -7.02
CA VAL A 248 -15.74 25.70 -6.58
C VAL A 248 -14.65 24.89 -7.29
N ILE A 249 -13.70 25.56 -7.92
CA ILE A 249 -12.60 24.89 -8.64
C ILE A 249 -11.28 25.39 -8.09
N ILE A 250 -10.41 24.45 -7.73
CA ILE A 250 -9.06 24.72 -7.25
C ILE A 250 -8.07 24.07 -8.22
N ASN A 251 -7.20 24.87 -8.78
CA ASN A 251 -6.06 24.39 -9.57
C ASN A 251 -4.77 24.85 -8.92
N PHE A 252 -3.87 23.93 -8.69
CA PHE A 252 -2.57 24.19 -8.11
C PHE A 252 -1.45 23.65 -9.00
N ASN A 253 -0.44 24.45 -9.29
CA ASN A 253 0.56 24.18 -10.30
C ASN A 253 1.98 24.28 -9.76
N ASN A 254 2.90 23.53 -10.37
CA ASN A 254 4.33 23.78 -10.25
C ASN A 254 4.68 25.07 -11.02
N GLU A 255 5.35 26.01 -10.36
CA GLU A 255 5.82 27.26 -10.98
C GLU A 255 7.12 27.02 -11.72
N LYS A 256 7.12 27.25 -13.03
CA LYS A 256 8.30 27.21 -13.90
C LYS A 256 8.30 28.39 -14.87
N GLU A 257 9.50 28.89 -15.15
CA GLU A 257 9.69 29.93 -16.18
C GLU A 257 9.22 29.43 -17.55
N GLY A 258 8.50 30.27 -18.29
CA GLY A 258 7.97 29.95 -19.62
C GLY A 258 6.76 29.00 -19.63
N LYS A 259 6.28 28.53 -18.50
CA LYS A 259 5.09 27.70 -18.42
C LYS A 259 3.81 28.53 -18.57
N VAL A 260 2.89 28.05 -19.40
CA VAL A 260 1.54 28.62 -19.53
C VAL A 260 0.64 27.94 -18.51
N TYR A 261 -0.09 28.74 -17.73
CA TYR A 261 -1.04 28.29 -16.71
C TYR A 261 -2.46 28.47 -17.20
N PRO A 262 -3.43 27.65 -16.73
CA PRO A 262 -4.83 27.87 -17.00
C PRO A 262 -5.29 29.19 -16.39
N THR A 263 -6.37 29.75 -16.96
CA THR A 263 -7.07 30.88 -16.40
C THR A 263 -8.44 30.48 -15.92
N LYS A 264 -9.10 31.33 -15.12
CA LYS A 264 -10.51 31.12 -14.75
C LYS A 264 -11.37 30.90 -16.00
N GLU A 265 -11.17 31.73 -17.02
CA GLU A 265 -11.95 31.71 -18.27
C GLU A 265 -11.68 30.40 -19.05
N SER A 266 -10.43 29.95 -19.14
CA SER A 266 -10.09 28.72 -19.87
C SER A 266 -10.68 27.49 -19.20
N ILE A 267 -10.65 27.42 -17.86
CA ILE A 267 -11.23 26.30 -17.09
C ILE A 267 -12.76 26.31 -17.24
N LEU A 268 -13.42 27.45 -17.08
CA LEU A 268 -14.87 27.57 -17.22
C LEU A 268 -15.31 27.24 -18.64
N LYS A 269 -14.54 27.66 -19.66
CA LYS A 269 -14.79 27.29 -21.04
C LYS A 269 -14.71 25.77 -21.25
N ALA A 270 -13.71 25.11 -20.71
CA ALA A 270 -13.58 23.64 -20.81
C ALA A 270 -14.81 22.92 -20.23
N ILE A 271 -15.32 23.38 -19.08
CA ILE A 271 -16.54 22.85 -18.47
C ILE A 271 -17.77 23.10 -19.35
N ALA A 272 -17.91 24.33 -19.88
CA ALA A 272 -19.02 24.70 -20.74
C ALA A 272 -19.02 23.89 -22.06
N ASP A 273 -17.85 23.65 -22.65
CA ASP A 273 -17.69 22.86 -23.85
C ASP A 273 -18.16 21.41 -23.62
N VAL A 274 -17.74 20.78 -22.50
CA VAL A 274 -18.19 19.41 -22.13
C VAL A 274 -19.72 19.37 -21.92
N ARG A 275 -20.32 20.38 -21.28
CA ARG A 275 -21.77 20.46 -21.09
C ARG A 275 -22.54 20.59 -22.39
N ALA A 276 -21.93 21.19 -23.44
CA ALA A 276 -22.51 21.32 -24.76
C ALA A 276 -22.32 20.09 -25.65
N GLU A 277 -21.46 19.15 -25.30
CA GLU A 277 -21.21 17.95 -26.07
C GLU A 277 -22.44 17.04 -26.10
N LYS A 278 -22.67 16.39 -27.26
CA LYS A 278 -23.60 15.27 -27.37
C LYS A 278 -22.90 14.00 -26.92
N LEU A 279 -23.17 13.59 -25.70
CA LEU A 279 -22.59 12.38 -25.13
C LEU A 279 -23.33 11.14 -25.63
N GLU A 280 -22.59 10.04 -25.70
CA GLU A 280 -23.14 8.69 -25.96
C GLU A 280 -23.08 7.85 -24.70
N ALA A 281 -24.00 6.89 -24.55
CA ALA A 281 -24.00 5.99 -23.41
C ALA A 281 -22.74 5.12 -23.36
N TYR A 282 -22.29 4.82 -22.15
CA TYR A 282 -21.18 3.90 -21.96
C TYR A 282 -21.56 2.48 -22.41
N VAL A 283 -20.65 1.81 -23.12
CA VAL A 283 -20.78 0.42 -23.54
C VAL A 283 -19.90 -0.44 -22.65
N ASP A 284 -20.52 -1.30 -21.86
CA ASP A 284 -19.81 -2.21 -20.97
C ASP A 284 -19.38 -3.48 -21.70
N ASN A 285 -18.13 -3.48 -22.19
CA ASN A 285 -17.55 -4.64 -22.85
C ASN A 285 -17.10 -5.66 -21.78
N VAL A 286 -17.84 -6.76 -21.67
CA VAL A 286 -17.55 -7.88 -20.77
C VAL A 286 -17.22 -9.13 -21.57
N LYS A 287 -16.16 -9.82 -21.18
CA LYS A 287 -15.81 -11.12 -21.72
C LYS A 287 -16.35 -12.21 -20.80
N ASP A 288 -17.37 -12.92 -21.26
CA ASP A 288 -18.07 -13.96 -20.50
C ASP A 288 -17.46 -15.34 -20.79
N GLU A 289 -16.30 -15.58 -20.19
CA GLU A 289 -15.65 -16.90 -20.18
C GLU A 289 -14.89 -17.12 -18.85
N PRO A 290 -14.62 -18.38 -18.47
CA PRO A 290 -13.82 -18.65 -17.27
C PRO A 290 -12.39 -18.15 -17.44
N ILE A 291 -11.74 -17.82 -16.30
CA ILE A 291 -10.34 -17.34 -16.27
C ILE A 291 -9.40 -18.32 -16.97
N MET A 292 -9.65 -19.62 -16.82
CA MET A 292 -8.97 -20.68 -17.56
C MET A 292 -9.97 -21.48 -18.37
N THR A 293 -9.85 -21.43 -19.68
CA THR A 293 -10.73 -22.19 -20.62
C THR A 293 -10.25 -23.64 -20.81
N THR A 294 -8.96 -23.87 -20.61
CA THR A 294 -8.34 -25.20 -20.71
C THR A 294 -7.66 -25.53 -19.39
N MET A 295 -8.10 -26.62 -18.76
CA MET A 295 -7.48 -27.10 -17.54
C MET A 295 -6.17 -27.81 -17.84
N PRO A 296 -5.07 -27.50 -17.08
CA PRO A 296 -3.80 -28.18 -17.27
C PRO A 296 -3.89 -29.64 -16.87
N LYS A 297 -3.04 -30.47 -17.47
CA LYS A 297 -2.93 -31.87 -17.07
C LYS A 297 -2.39 -31.95 -15.64
N LYS A 298 -3.18 -32.54 -14.76
CA LYS A 298 -2.88 -32.66 -13.35
C LYS A 298 -1.54 -33.38 -13.07
N GLY A 299 -0.70 -32.80 -12.24
CA GLY A 299 0.48 -33.47 -11.67
C GLY A 299 0.14 -34.27 -10.40
N SER A 300 1.14 -34.59 -9.60
CA SER A 300 0.93 -35.36 -8.37
C SER A 300 1.87 -34.94 -7.23
N ILE A 301 1.44 -35.15 -6.00
CA ILE A 301 2.25 -35.07 -4.80
C ILE A 301 3.00 -36.41 -4.71
N LYS A 302 4.33 -36.36 -4.65
CA LYS A 302 5.20 -37.55 -4.58
C LYS A 302 5.61 -37.94 -3.17
N LYS A 303 5.77 -36.96 -2.30
CA LYS A 303 6.22 -37.17 -0.91
C LYS A 303 5.68 -36.06 0.00
N GLU A 304 5.40 -36.43 1.23
CA GLU A 304 5.04 -35.51 2.31
C GLU A 304 6.02 -35.63 3.46
N ILE A 305 6.46 -34.50 4.01
CA ILE A 305 7.37 -34.45 5.15
C ILE A 305 6.80 -33.49 6.18
N LYS A 306 6.47 -33.95 7.36
CA LYS A 306 5.98 -33.09 8.45
C LYS A 306 7.13 -32.49 9.23
N ASN A 307 6.97 -31.20 9.60
CA ASN A 307 7.85 -30.52 10.54
C ASN A 307 7.02 -30.09 11.75
N ASP A 308 7.13 -30.88 12.84
CA ASP A 308 6.34 -30.64 14.05
C ASP A 308 6.82 -29.40 14.82
N LYS A 309 8.09 -29.03 14.68
CA LYS A 309 8.68 -27.86 15.38
C LYS A 309 8.07 -26.54 14.96
N LEU A 310 7.94 -26.32 13.66
CA LEU A 310 7.32 -25.10 13.09
C LEU A 310 5.88 -25.34 12.60
N GLY A 311 5.37 -26.56 12.73
CA GLY A 311 3.98 -26.91 12.44
C GLY A 311 3.62 -26.74 10.97
N PHE A 312 4.41 -27.28 10.05
CA PHE A 312 4.12 -27.27 8.61
C PHE A 312 4.33 -28.63 7.95
N THR A 313 3.81 -28.81 6.76
CA THR A 313 4.05 -29.98 5.90
C THR A 313 4.72 -29.55 4.60
N GLU A 314 5.83 -30.17 4.24
CA GLU A 314 6.47 -30.04 2.93
C GLU A 314 5.89 -31.09 1.97
N LEU A 315 5.40 -30.65 0.83
CA LEU A 315 4.98 -31.49 -0.29
C LEU A 315 6.02 -31.40 -1.40
N GLN A 316 6.53 -32.56 -1.84
CA GLN A 316 7.40 -32.65 -3.02
C GLN A 316 6.55 -33.09 -4.22
N LEU A 317 6.54 -32.27 -5.28
CA LEU A 317 5.68 -32.45 -6.43
C LEU A 317 6.37 -33.18 -7.58
N SER A 318 5.57 -33.76 -8.48
CA SER A 318 6.06 -34.54 -9.63
C SER A 318 6.88 -33.71 -10.63
N ASN A 319 6.69 -32.39 -10.67
CA ASN A 319 7.47 -31.47 -11.51
C ASN A 319 8.73 -30.92 -10.81
N GLY A 320 9.03 -31.39 -9.58
CA GLY A 320 10.19 -30.97 -8.81
C GLY A 320 9.97 -29.73 -7.94
N ALA A 321 8.85 -29.04 -8.07
CA ALA A 321 8.50 -27.95 -7.15
C ALA A 321 8.22 -28.47 -5.74
N LYS A 322 8.40 -27.60 -4.75
CA LYS A 322 8.04 -27.88 -3.35
C LYS A 322 6.90 -26.98 -2.92
N VAL A 323 6.02 -27.48 -2.07
CA VAL A 323 4.98 -26.67 -1.42
C VAL A 323 5.07 -26.86 0.08
N ILE A 324 5.12 -25.76 0.80
CA ILE A 324 5.10 -25.71 2.26
C ILE A 324 3.69 -25.30 2.69
N LEU A 325 3.03 -26.16 3.47
CA LEU A 325 1.67 -25.93 3.95
C LEU A 325 1.66 -25.69 5.45
N LYS A 326 1.17 -24.54 5.87
CA LYS A 326 0.87 -24.25 7.27
C LYS A 326 -0.56 -23.74 7.41
N LYS A 327 -1.44 -24.60 7.89
CA LYS A 327 -2.81 -24.22 8.22
C LYS A 327 -2.83 -23.40 9.50
N THR A 328 -3.56 -22.28 9.48
CA THR A 328 -3.79 -21.43 10.64
C THR A 328 -5.25 -21.03 10.73
N ASP A 329 -5.69 -20.65 11.92
CA ASP A 329 -6.99 -20.05 12.20
C ASP A 329 -6.87 -18.59 12.66
N LEU A 330 -5.71 -17.97 12.42
CA LEU A 330 -5.39 -16.61 12.84
C LEU A 330 -6.32 -15.58 12.21
N LYS A 331 -6.69 -15.79 10.93
CA LYS A 331 -7.73 -15.02 10.22
C LYS A 331 -8.60 -15.97 9.42
N ALA A 332 -9.91 -15.85 9.60
CA ALA A 332 -10.88 -16.71 8.90
C ALA A 332 -10.96 -16.44 7.39
N ASP A 333 -10.58 -15.24 6.95
CA ASP A 333 -10.72 -14.72 5.60
C ASP A 333 -9.44 -14.74 4.75
N GLN A 334 -8.37 -15.35 5.23
CA GLN A 334 -7.06 -15.16 4.60
C GLN A 334 -6.32 -16.46 4.32
N VAL A 335 -5.87 -16.58 3.08
CA VAL A 335 -4.85 -17.54 2.64
C VAL A 335 -3.79 -16.75 1.88
N LEU A 336 -2.52 -16.89 2.28
CA LEU A 336 -1.37 -16.27 1.64
C LEU A 336 -0.53 -17.31 0.92
N LEU A 337 0.02 -16.94 -0.21
CA LEU A 337 0.99 -17.72 -0.98
C LEU A 337 2.23 -16.86 -1.24
N SER A 338 3.42 -17.44 -1.01
CA SER A 338 4.68 -16.87 -1.48
C SER A 338 5.47 -17.96 -2.20
N GLY A 339 5.71 -17.78 -3.48
CA GLY A 339 6.57 -18.65 -4.29
C GLY A 339 7.91 -17.97 -4.54
N GLU A 340 8.99 -18.60 -4.10
CA GLU A 340 10.35 -18.12 -4.34
C GLU A 340 11.11 -19.11 -5.21
N GLY A 341 11.61 -18.64 -6.34
CA GLY A 341 12.39 -19.44 -7.28
C GLY A 341 13.82 -18.94 -7.43
N PHE A 342 14.76 -19.85 -7.68
CA PHE A 342 16.10 -19.47 -8.11
C PHE A 342 16.06 -18.86 -9.51
N GLY A 343 16.83 -17.78 -9.73
CA GLY A 343 16.87 -17.02 -10.97
C GLY A 343 17.43 -15.64 -10.74
N GLY A 344 16.72 -14.64 -11.24
CA GLY A 344 16.96 -13.24 -10.92
C GLY A 344 17.68 -12.44 -11.99
N ALA A 345 17.64 -11.12 -11.82
CA ALA A 345 18.24 -10.14 -12.72
C ALA A 345 19.75 -10.29 -12.93
N SER A 346 20.44 -10.86 -11.92
CA SER A 346 21.88 -11.12 -11.97
C SER A 346 22.33 -12.12 -13.05
N LEU A 347 21.38 -12.84 -13.65
CA LEU A 347 21.63 -13.75 -14.77
C LEU A 347 21.69 -13.04 -16.13
N TYR A 348 21.33 -11.76 -16.17
CA TYR A 348 21.20 -10.94 -17.38
C TYR A 348 22.29 -9.87 -17.45
N GLY A 349 22.50 -9.32 -18.62
CA GLY A 349 23.42 -8.20 -18.83
C GLY A 349 22.88 -6.89 -18.27
N LYS A 350 23.80 -5.91 -18.13
CA LYS A 350 23.44 -4.58 -17.60
C LYS A 350 22.42 -3.83 -18.47
N GLU A 351 22.35 -4.16 -19.74
CA GLU A 351 21.37 -3.64 -20.69
C GLU A 351 19.94 -3.98 -20.33
N ASP A 352 19.72 -5.08 -19.59
CA ASP A 352 18.40 -5.49 -19.11
C ASP A 352 18.03 -4.89 -17.74
N TYR A 353 18.95 -4.24 -17.03
CA TYR A 353 18.68 -3.73 -15.66
C TYR A 353 17.51 -2.74 -15.63
N ILE A 354 17.36 -1.93 -16.67
CA ILE A 354 16.22 -1.00 -16.79
C ILE A 354 14.88 -1.75 -16.89
N ASN A 355 14.85 -2.84 -17.63
CA ASN A 355 13.66 -3.70 -17.75
C ASN A 355 13.25 -4.28 -16.38
N PHE A 356 14.21 -4.64 -15.53
CA PHE A 356 13.94 -5.14 -14.18
C PHE A 356 13.38 -4.06 -13.24
N LYS A 357 13.70 -2.78 -13.46
CA LYS A 357 13.12 -1.67 -12.67
C LYS A 357 11.61 -1.53 -12.81
N VAL A 358 11.08 -1.96 -13.93
CA VAL A 358 9.64 -1.87 -14.23
C VAL A 358 8.99 -3.25 -14.42
N PHE A 359 9.71 -4.33 -14.12
CA PHE A 359 9.25 -5.69 -14.37
C PHE A 359 7.91 -6.00 -13.71
N GLY A 360 7.82 -5.83 -12.39
CA GLY A 360 6.58 -6.08 -11.63
C GLY A 360 5.41 -5.23 -12.11
N ASN A 361 5.67 -3.95 -12.43
CA ASN A 361 4.66 -3.06 -13.00
C ASN A 361 4.20 -3.52 -14.39
N ALA A 362 5.12 -4.00 -15.25
CA ALA A 362 4.79 -4.54 -16.54
C ALA A 362 3.95 -5.81 -16.43
N MET A 363 4.24 -6.67 -15.45
CA MET A 363 3.39 -7.83 -15.17
C MET A 363 1.98 -7.42 -14.73
N ASN A 364 1.87 -6.44 -13.85
CA ASN A 364 0.58 -5.91 -13.42
C ASN A 364 -0.21 -5.21 -14.54
N ALA A 365 0.47 -4.62 -15.52
CA ALA A 365 -0.13 -4.02 -16.71
C ALA A 365 -0.49 -5.06 -17.79
N SER A 366 0.03 -6.27 -17.69
CA SER A 366 -0.24 -7.35 -18.62
C SER A 366 -1.58 -8.02 -18.33
N GLY A 367 -2.15 -8.66 -19.34
CA GLY A 367 -3.27 -9.58 -19.18
C GLY A 367 -2.81 -10.98 -18.83
N LEU A 368 -3.75 -11.86 -18.51
CA LEU A 368 -3.50 -13.27 -18.24
C LEU A 368 -4.51 -14.13 -19.01
N GLY A 369 -4.04 -15.27 -19.53
CA GLY A 369 -4.88 -16.16 -20.31
C GLY A 369 -5.42 -15.48 -21.57
N ASN A 370 -6.74 -15.50 -21.73
CA ASN A 370 -7.41 -14.84 -22.86
C ASN A 370 -7.77 -13.36 -22.58
N PHE A 371 -7.57 -12.90 -21.33
CA PHE A 371 -8.03 -11.59 -20.88
C PHE A 371 -6.95 -10.52 -21.01
N SER A 372 -7.31 -9.33 -21.50
CA SER A 372 -6.54 -8.11 -21.26
C SER A 372 -6.59 -7.75 -19.77
N ASN A 373 -5.78 -6.78 -19.34
CA ASN A 373 -5.79 -6.33 -17.94
C ASN A 373 -7.20 -5.88 -17.49
N THR A 374 -7.86 -5.03 -18.28
CA THR A 374 -9.21 -4.54 -17.98
C THR A 374 -10.25 -5.66 -17.98
N GLU A 375 -10.21 -6.55 -18.98
CA GLU A 375 -11.12 -7.70 -19.03
C GLU A 375 -10.96 -8.63 -17.84
N LEU A 376 -9.72 -8.86 -17.39
CA LEU A 376 -9.42 -9.69 -16.23
C LEU A 376 -10.00 -9.10 -14.94
N GLN A 377 -9.86 -7.79 -14.73
CA GLN A 377 -10.45 -7.10 -13.58
C GLN A 377 -11.97 -7.26 -13.53
N LYS A 378 -12.65 -7.13 -14.69
CA LYS A 378 -14.10 -7.37 -14.79
C LYS A 378 -14.47 -8.83 -14.53
N ALA A 379 -13.67 -9.78 -15.02
CA ALA A 379 -13.89 -11.21 -14.82
C ALA A 379 -13.70 -11.67 -13.37
N LEU A 380 -12.88 -10.96 -12.60
CA LEU A 380 -12.62 -11.24 -11.20
C LEU A 380 -13.66 -10.61 -10.25
N ALA A 381 -14.68 -9.92 -10.75
CA ALA A 381 -15.73 -9.34 -9.91
C ALA A 381 -16.37 -10.39 -8.98
N GLY A 382 -16.48 -10.05 -7.70
CA GLY A 382 -16.97 -10.95 -6.66
C GLY A 382 -15.96 -11.97 -6.15
N LYS A 383 -14.74 -12.00 -6.71
CA LYS A 383 -13.63 -12.82 -6.24
C LYS A 383 -12.64 -11.98 -5.42
N ILE A 384 -12.23 -12.51 -4.29
CA ILE A 384 -11.17 -11.91 -3.47
C ILE A 384 -9.94 -12.79 -3.62
N ALA A 385 -9.25 -12.62 -4.71
CA ALA A 385 -8.03 -13.33 -5.05
C ALA A 385 -7.11 -12.42 -5.86
N SER A 386 -5.81 -12.53 -5.61
CA SER A 386 -4.78 -11.83 -6.37
C SER A 386 -3.53 -12.68 -6.51
N ALA A 387 -2.75 -12.43 -7.53
CA ALA A 387 -1.40 -12.92 -7.68
C ALA A 387 -0.54 -11.85 -8.36
N SER A 388 0.77 -11.92 -8.14
CA SER A 388 1.77 -11.06 -8.77
C SER A 388 3.02 -11.85 -9.10
N LEU A 389 3.77 -11.39 -10.09
CA LEU A 389 5.07 -11.94 -10.47
C LEU A 389 6.09 -10.80 -10.50
N ASP A 390 7.22 -11.01 -9.82
CA ASP A 390 8.34 -10.08 -9.85
C ASP A 390 9.68 -10.82 -9.90
N VAL A 391 10.72 -10.13 -10.35
CA VAL A 391 12.08 -10.67 -10.44
C VAL A 391 13.02 -9.75 -9.70
N SER A 392 13.54 -10.24 -8.59
CA SER A 392 14.56 -9.55 -7.81
C SER A 392 15.97 -9.85 -8.32
N ARG A 393 16.98 -9.42 -7.58
CA ARG A 393 18.39 -9.59 -7.96
C ARG A 393 18.77 -11.05 -8.23
N THR A 394 18.32 -11.97 -7.38
CA THR A 394 18.72 -13.40 -7.41
C THR A 394 17.56 -14.37 -7.30
N ARG A 395 16.34 -13.86 -7.24
CA ARG A 395 15.13 -14.67 -7.07
C ARG A 395 14.01 -14.21 -8.01
N VAL A 396 13.11 -15.14 -8.28
CA VAL A 396 11.81 -14.91 -8.88
C VAL A 396 10.76 -15.05 -7.80
N ASN A 397 9.89 -14.07 -7.66
CA ASN A 397 8.90 -14.00 -6.59
C ASN A 397 7.49 -14.06 -7.21
N VAL A 398 6.67 -14.97 -6.70
CA VAL A 398 5.26 -15.10 -7.05
C VAL A 398 4.46 -15.04 -5.77
N ASP A 399 3.75 -13.95 -5.55
CA ASP A 399 2.94 -13.78 -4.36
C ASP A 399 1.46 -13.90 -4.69
N GLY A 400 0.68 -14.43 -3.74
CA GLY A 400 -0.76 -14.56 -3.86
C GLY A 400 -1.47 -14.33 -2.53
N SER A 401 -2.72 -13.87 -2.64
CA SER A 401 -3.60 -13.70 -1.50
C SER A 401 -5.04 -14.02 -1.92
N SER A 402 -5.77 -14.71 -1.05
CA SER A 402 -7.19 -14.97 -1.29
C SER A 402 -7.96 -15.16 0.03
N THR A 403 -9.29 -15.16 -0.09
CA THR A 403 -10.14 -15.81 0.92
C THR A 403 -10.08 -17.33 0.76
N PRO A 404 -10.49 -18.12 1.77
CA PRO A 404 -10.57 -19.58 1.65
C PRO A 404 -11.43 -20.04 0.46
N ASN A 405 -12.49 -19.31 0.12
CA ASN A 405 -13.39 -19.65 -0.99
C ASN A 405 -12.77 -19.38 -2.37
N ASP A 406 -11.81 -18.49 -2.46
CA ASP A 406 -11.20 -18.04 -3.71
C ASP A 406 -9.76 -18.55 -3.93
N VAL A 407 -9.33 -19.55 -3.15
CA VAL A 407 -8.00 -20.17 -3.28
C VAL A 407 -7.76 -20.72 -4.68
N GLU A 408 -8.77 -21.35 -5.29
CA GLU A 408 -8.65 -21.86 -6.67
C GLU A 408 -8.38 -20.73 -7.65
N THR A 409 -9.10 -19.61 -7.53
CA THR A 409 -8.87 -18.43 -8.38
C THR A 409 -7.44 -17.89 -8.22
N MET A 410 -6.94 -17.80 -6.99
CA MET A 410 -5.55 -17.40 -6.73
C MET A 410 -4.55 -18.33 -7.42
N LEU A 411 -4.74 -19.65 -7.31
CA LEU A 411 -3.86 -20.64 -7.92
C LEU A 411 -3.95 -20.64 -9.46
N GLN A 412 -5.12 -20.35 -10.05
CA GLN A 412 -5.29 -20.12 -11.48
C GLN A 412 -4.48 -18.92 -11.96
N LEU A 413 -4.54 -17.79 -11.24
CA LEU A 413 -3.74 -16.61 -11.57
C LEU A 413 -2.24 -16.90 -11.49
N VAL A 414 -1.79 -17.59 -10.44
CA VAL A 414 -0.40 -18.05 -10.31
C VAL A 414 0.00 -18.91 -11.51
N HIS A 415 -0.83 -19.91 -11.86
CA HIS A 415 -0.57 -20.79 -12.99
C HIS A 415 -0.43 -20.02 -14.32
N LEU A 416 -1.30 -19.02 -14.54
CA LEU A 416 -1.27 -18.20 -15.76
C LEU A 416 -0.02 -17.31 -15.84
N TYR A 417 0.50 -16.81 -14.73
CA TYR A 417 1.80 -16.12 -14.72
C TYR A 417 2.96 -17.00 -15.19
N PHE A 418 2.89 -18.29 -14.95
CA PHE A 418 3.90 -19.25 -15.44
C PHE A 418 3.69 -19.67 -16.91
N THR A 419 2.45 -19.64 -17.39
CA THR A 419 2.10 -20.33 -18.64
C THR A 419 1.53 -19.45 -19.72
N ASN A 420 0.85 -18.36 -19.39
CA ASN A 420 0.12 -17.56 -20.37
C ASN A 420 -0.07 -16.09 -19.93
N ILE A 421 1.04 -15.34 -19.93
CA ILE A 421 0.97 -13.87 -19.77
C ILE A 421 0.58 -13.29 -21.13
N LYS A 422 -0.50 -12.51 -21.16
CA LYS A 422 -1.01 -11.86 -22.36
C LYS A 422 -0.44 -10.44 -22.47
N LYS A 423 0.19 -10.14 -23.60
CA LYS A 423 0.64 -8.78 -23.90
C LYS A 423 -0.55 -7.83 -23.98
N ASP A 424 -0.48 -6.72 -23.25
CA ASP A 424 -1.47 -5.65 -23.28
C ASP A 424 -0.78 -4.30 -23.55
N GLU A 425 -0.66 -3.97 -24.84
CA GLU A 425 0.07 -2.77 -25.27
C GLU A 425 -0.57 -1.48 -24.78
N LYS A 426 -1.91 -1.42 -24.68
CA LYS A 426 -2.62 -0.23 -24.20
C LYS A 426 -2.34 0.02 -22.75
N SER A 427 -2.53 -0.99 -21.91
CA SER A 427 -2.29 -0.89 -20.46
C SER A 427 -0.83 -0.57 -20.17
N PHE A 428 0.12 -1.21 -20.87
CA PHE A 428 1.54 -0.92 -20.69
C PHE A 428 1.94 0.49 -21.15
N ALA A 429 1.41 0.97 -22.27
CA ALA A 429 1.65 2.34 -22.75
C ALA A 429 1.08 3.38 -21.78
N SER A 430 -0.09 3.12 -21.19
CA SER A 430 -0.66 3.96 -20.13
C SER A 430 0.23 3.99 -18.88
N PHE A 431 0.73 2.83 -18.44
CA PHE A 431 1.69 2.73 -17.36
C PHE A 431 2.95 3.57 -17.64
N LEU A 432 3.54 3.48 -18.82
CA LEU A 432 4.72 4.28 -19.20
C LEU A 432 4.44 5.79 -19.17
N SER A 433 3.26 6.23 -19.62
CA SER A 433 2.87 7.64 -19.55
C SER A 433 2.73 8.11 -18.10
N GLY A 434 2.20 7.27 -17.23
CA GLY A 434 2.12 7.55 -15.79
C GLY A 434 3.49 7.69 -15.13
N ILE A 435 4.39 6.75 -15.40
CA ILE A 435 5.77 6.80 -14.91
C ILE A 435 6.53 8.02 -15.45
N GLU A 436 6.37 8.37 -16.73
CA GLU A 436 6.98 9.57 -17.30
C GLU A 436 6.58 10.81 -16.51
N THR A 437 5.30 10.98 -16.26
CA THR A 437 4.80 12.12 -15.46
C THR A 437 5.41 12.11 -14.05
N THR A 438 5.46 10.96 -13.39
CA THR A 438 6.06 10.82 -12.06
C THR A 438 7.55 11.18 -12.07
N LEU A 439 8.32 10.69 -13.04
CA LEU A 439 9.75 10.97 -13.13
C LEU A 439 10.04 12.45 -13.45
N ARG A 440 9.22 13.10 -14.30
CA ARG A 440 9.35 14.53 -14.55
C ARG A 440 9.08 15.36 -13.30
N ASN A 441 8.08 14.98 -12.52
CA ASN A 441 7.81 15.63 -11.24
C ASN A 441 8.96 15.39 -10.23
N ALA A 442 9.55 14.20 -10.24
CA ALA A 442 10.68 13.86 -9.38
C ALA A 442 11.97 14.65 -9.71
N GLU A 443 12.19 15.02 -10.98
CA GLU A 443 13.39 15.80 -11.38
C GLU A 443 13.49 17.17 -10.68
N VAL A 444 12.34 17.75 -10.32
CA VAL A 444 12.32 19.06 -9.62
C VAL A 444 12.35 18.92 -8.10
N SER A 445 12.23 17.71 -7.58
CA SER A 445 12.21 17.44 -6.14
C SER A 445 13.63 17.39 -5.56
N PRO A 446 13.99 18.28 -4.63
CA PRO A 446 15.25 18.19 -3.88
C PRO A 446 15.38 16.90 -3.07
N GLU A 447 14.28 16.39 -2.54
CA GLU A 447 14.23 15.14 -1.79
C GLU A 447 14.59 13.94 -2.67
N THR A 448 14.04 13.85 -3.88
CA THR A 448 14.42 12.81 -4.84
C THR A 448 15.90 12.84 -5.16
N ALA A 449 16.47 14.02 -5.42
CA ALA A 449 17.90 14.15 -5.68
C ALA A 449 18.77 13.75 -4.48
N PHE A 450 18.32 14.05 -3.27
CA PHE A 450 18.98 13.59 -2.04
C PHE A 450 18.94 12.08 -1.91
N ASN A 451 17.77 11.45 -2.08
CA ASN A 451 17.60 10.00 -1.98
C ASN A 451 18.40 9.24 -3.04
N ASP A 452 18.49 9.77 -4.27
CA ASP A 452 19.38 9.24 -5.31
C ASP A 452 20.85 9.24 -4.85
N SER A 453 21.28 10.34 -4.23
CA SER A 453 22.64 10.47 -3.71
C SER A 453 22.90 9.51 -2.54
N VAL A 454 21.90 9.31 -1.66
CA VAL A 454 21.96 8.32 -0.57
C VAL A 454 22.10 6.92 -1.15
N THR A 455 21.22 6.52 -2.07
CA THR A 455 21.26 5.20 -2.71
C THR A 455 22.60 4.95 -3.39
N ALA A 456 23.09 5.91 -4.17
CA ALA A 456 24.41 5.79 -4.85
C ALA A 456 25.54 5.59 -3.85
N THR A 457 25.51 6.32 -2.73
CA THR A 457 26.52 6.19 -1.68
C THR A 457 26.45 4.85 -0.97
N LEU A 458 25.28 4.44 -0.51
CA LEU A 458 25.10 3.19 0.25
C LEU A 458 25.40 1.93 -0.58
N THR A 459 25.20 1.99 -1.90
CA THR A 459 25.40 0.83 -2.80
C THR A 459 26.71 0.90 -3.60
N ALA A 460 27.62 1.79 -3.25
CA ALA A 460 28.87 2.02 -3.99
C ALA A 460 28.65 2.22 -5.50
N HIS A 461 27.65 3.03 -5.85
CA HIS A 461 27.24 3.36 -7.22
C HIS A 461 26.85 2.14 -8.09
N ASN A 462 26.25 1.11 -7.48
CA ASN A 462 25.80 -0.06 -8.20
C ASN A 462 24.72 0.29 -9.23
N LEU A 463 24.96 -0.09 -10.49
CA LEU A 463 24.02 0.21 -11.58
C LEU A 463 22.67 -0.47 -11.42
N TYR A 464 22.62 -1.65 -10.83
CA TYR A 464 21.37 -2.35 -10.54
C TYR A 464 20.52 -1.62 -9.49
N ASP A 465 21.17 -0.99 -8.49
CA ASP A 465 20.46 -0.35 -7.38
C ASP A 465 20.01 1.08 -7.69
N ARG A 466 20.61 1.76 -8.69
CA ARG A 466 20.21 3.13 -9.01
C ARG A 466 18.74 3.23 -9.41
N ASP A 467 18.10 4.34 -9.05
CA ASP A 467 16.71 4.57 -9.39
C ASP A 467 16.49 4.85 -10.88
N LEU A 468 15.30 4.52 -11.37
CA LEU A 468 14.86 4.80 -12.73
C LEU A 468 14.84 6.31 -12.97
N LYS A 469 15.35 6.75 -14.13
CA LYS A 469 15.36 8.13 -14.56
C LYS A 469 14.55 8.33 -15.83
N LEU A 470 14.14 9.58 -16.08
CA LEU A 470 13.40 9.93 -17.28
C LEU A 470 14.11 9.48 -18.56
N ALA A 471 15.43 9.64 -18.62
CA ALA A 471 16.24 9.24 -19.78
C ALA A 471 16.25 7.73 -20.05
N ASP A 472 15.91 6.91 -19.05
CA ASP A 472 15.90 5.44 -19.16
C ASP A 472 14.64 4.92 -19.88
N LEU A 473 13.56 5.70 -19.94
CA LEU A 473 12.27 5.24 -20.45
C LEU A 473 12.35 4.74 -21.90
N LYS A 474 13.23 5.33 -22.72
CA LYS A 474 13.45 4.90 -24.12
C LYS A 474 14.07 3.50 -24.23
N ASP A 475 14.72 3.01 -23.18
CA ASP A 475 15.44 1.73 -23.16
C ASP A 475 14.56 0.61 -22.56
N ILE A 476 13.35 0.93 -22.09
CA ILE A 476 12.37 -0.05 -21.62
C ILE A 476 11.79 -0.79 -22.83
N ASN A 477 11.85 -2.13 -22.79
CA ASN A 477 11.38 -2.98 -23.87
C ASN A 477 10.37 -4.01 -23.34
N TYR A 478 9.09 -3.82 -23.65
CA TYR A 478 8.01 -4.68 -23.15
C TYR A 478 8.12 -6.13 -23.66
N ASP A 479 8.48 -6.35 -24.92
CA ASP A 479 8.66 -7.70 -25.46
C ASP A 479 9.83 -8.43 -24.77
N ARG A 480 10.90 -7.70 -24.46
CA ARG A 480 12.02 -8.23 -23.68
C ARG A 480 11.61 -8.60 -22.25
N ILE A 481 10.81 -7.77 -21.59
CA ILE A 481 10.26 -8.06 -20.25
C ILE A 481 9.41 -9.33 -20.28
N LEU A 482 8.53 -9.49 -21.27
CA LEU A 482 7.71 -10.70 -21.43
C LEU A 482 8.55 -11.95 -21.71
N GLN A 483 9.62 -11.80 -22.50
CA GLN A 483 10.58 -12.88 -22.73
C GLN A 483 11.30 -13.29 -21.43
N ILE A 484 11.78 -12.31 -20.64
CA ILE A 484 12.40 -12.55 -19.33
C ILE A 484 11.41 -13.27 -18.41
N ALA A 485 10.15 -12.82 -18.33
CA ALA A 485 9.12 -13.49 -17.55
C ALA A 485 8.98 -14.97 -17.91
N LYS A 486 8.90 -15.28 -19.20
CA LYS A 486 8.83 -16.66 -19.70
C LYS A 486 10.07 -17.48 -19.35
N GLU A 487 11.26 -16.91 -19.49
CA GLU A 487 12.52 -17.58 -19.14
C GLU A 487 12.60 -17.86 -17.63
N GLN A 488 12.20 -16.90 -16.80
CA GLN A 488 12.29 -16.99 -15.34
C GLN A 488 11.21 -17.91 -14.71
N THR A 489 10.11 -18.15 -15.39
CA THR A 489 9.03 -19.07 -14.95
C THR A 489 9.05 -20.44 -15.64
N ALA A 490 10.03 -20.71 -16.49
CA ALA A 490 10.11 -21.94 -17.28
C ALA A 490 10.39 -23.23 -16.48
N ASN A 491 10.80 -23.11 -15.20
CA ASN A 491 11.24 -24.23 -14.40
C ASN A 491 10.65 -24.24 -12.99
N ALA A 492 9.53 -24.90 -12.80
CA ALA A 492 8.90 -25.05 -11.50
C ALA A 492 9.78 -25.77 -10.45
N ALA A 493 10.74 -26.60 -10.86
CA ALA A 493 11.67 -27.28 -9.96
C ALA A 493 12.61 -26.30 -9.23
N ALA A 494 12.72 -25.05 -9.71
CA ALA A 494 13.47 -24.00 -9.02
C ALA A 494 12.69 -23.36 -7.87
N PHE A 495 11.38 -23.63 -7.72
CA PHE A 495 10.49 -22.93 -6.81
C PHE A 495 10.11 -23.73 -5.56
N THR A 496 10.01 -23.00 -4.45
CA THR A 496 9.30 -23.42 -3.25
C THR A 496 8.12 -22.46 -3.04
N PHE A 497 6.91 -23.02 -2.97
CA PHE A 497 5.67 -22.26 -2.71
C PHE A 497 5.26 -22.46 -1.26
N THR A 498 5.18 -21.40 -0.49
CA THR A 498 4.73 -21.43 0.90
C THR A 498 3.29 -20.91 0.98
N ILE A 499 2.38 -21.70 1.54
CA ILE A 499 0.97 -21.37 1.69
C ILE A 499 0.63 -21.38 3.18
N VAL A 500 0.18 -20.23 3.69
CA VAL A 500 -0.18 -20.05 5.10
C VAL A 500 -1.58 -19.45 5.19
N GLY A 501 -2.44 -20.01 6.01
CA GLY A 501 -3.76 -19.45 6.25
C GLY A 501 -4.84 -20.47 6.50
N ASN A 502 -6.10 -20.01 6.39
CA ASN A 502 -7.28 -20.80 6.70
C ASN A 502 -7.82 -21.55 5.46
N TYR A 503 -6.99 -22.34 4.81
CA TYR A 503 -7.44 -23.19 3.70
C TYR A 503 -8.08 -24.48 4.22
N ASP A 504 -8.91 -25.11 3.39
CA ASP A 504 -9.43 -26.46 3.65
C ASP A 504 -8.43 -27.53 3.21
N GLU A 505 -8.07 -28.45 4.11
CA GLU A 505 -7.06 -29.51 3.86
C GLU A 505 -7.49 -30.50 2.77
N ALA A 506 -8.78 -30.77 2.62
CA ALA A 506 -9.27 -31.69 1.62
C ALA A 506 -9.26 -31.10 0.21
N THR A 507 -9.45 -29.80 0.09
CA THR A 507 -9.52 -29.10 -1.20
C THR A 507 -8.18 -28.56 -1.66
N ILE A 508 -7.27 -28.16 -0.76
CA ILE A 508 -5.99 -27.53 -1.14
C ILE A 508 -5.07 -28.49 -1.91
N ARG A 509 -4.99 -29.76 -1.51
CA ARG A 509 -4.08 -30.74 -2.14
C ARG A 509 -4.45 -31.03 -3.60
N PRO A 510 -5.72 -31.32 -3.96
CA PRO A 510 -6.13 -31.45 -5.36
C PRO A 510 -5.85 -30.20 -6.19
N LEU A 511 -6.00 -29.00 -5.62
CA LEU A 511 -5.71 -27.73 -6.29
C LEU A 511 -4.21 -27.53 -6.51
N ILE A 512 -3.36 -27.91 -5.55
CA ILE A 512 -1.90 -27.91 -5.72
C ILE A 512 -1.48 -28.86 -6.86
N GLU A 513 -2.05 -30.06 -6.90
CA GLU A 513 -1.79 -31.02 -8.00
C GLU A 513 -2.25 -30.46 -9.35
N GLN A 514 -3.38 -29.74 -9.37
CA GLN A 514 -3.96 -29.19 -10.60
C GLN A 514 -3.16 -28.00 -11.13
N TYR A 515 -2.76 -27.06 -10.27
CA TYR A 515 -2.24 -25.76 -10.70
C TYR A 515 -0.74 -25.57 -10.45
N ILE A 516 -0.15 -26.19 -9.43
CA ILE A 516 1.28 -26.06 -9.13
C ILE A 516 2.06 -27.26 -9.67
N ALA A 517 1.62 -28.50 -9.45
CA ALA A 517 2.30 -29.68 -9.95
C ALA A 517 2.23 -29.83 -11.46
N SER A 518 1.37 -29.08 -12.14
CA SER A 518 1.24 -29.01 -13.59
C SER A 518 2.10 -27.94 -14.25
N LEU A 519 2.78 -27.08 -13.47
CA LEU A 519 3.65 -26.04 -14.01
C LEU A 519 4.82 -26.65 -14.79
N PRO A 520 5.31 -25.94 -15.84
CA PRO A 520 6.44 -26.42 -16.63
C PRO A 520 7.70 -26.58 -15.76
N SER A 521 8.49 -27.56 -16.05
CA SER A 521 9.75 -27.81 -15.33
C SER A 521 10.89 -28.25 -16.24
N GLN A 522 12.12 -28.03 -15.76
CA GLN A 522 13.35 -28.39 -16.42
C GLN A 522 14.26 -29.18 -15.46
N LYS A 523 15.21 -29.96 -16.00
CA LYS A 523 16.13 -30.75 -15.18
C LYS A 523 17.14 -29.91 -14.39
N LYS A 524 17.52 -28.73 -14.93
CA LYS A 524 18.59 -27.90 -14.34
C LYS A 524 18.01 -26.65 -13.70
N VAL A 525 18.30 -26.45 -12.44
CA VAL A 525 18.03 -25.21 -11.71
C VAL A 525 19.23 -24.26 -11.89
N VAL A 526 18.96 -23.03 -12.32
CA VAL A 526 19.98 -21.99 -12.47
C VAL A 526 19.83 -20.98 -11.34
N LYS A 527 20.91 -20.78 -10.59
CA LYS A 527 20.95 -19.83 -9.47
C LYS A 527 21.50 -18.49 -9.93
N GLY A 528 21.03 -17.39 -9.32
CA GLY A 528 21.56 -16.07 -9.53
C GLY A 528 23.03 -15.92 -9.12
N LYS A 529 23.62 -14.78 -9.46
CA LYS A 529 25.02 -14.43 -9.15
C LYS A 529 25.07 -13.27 -8.18
N ASN A 530 26.15 -13.16 -7.41
CA ASN A 530 26.36 -11.98 -6.58
C ASN A 530 26.71 -10.77 -7.44
N ILE A 531 25.86 -9.74 -7.40
CA ILE A 531 26.04 -8.44 -8.03
C ILE A 531 25.93 -7.28 -7.02
N VAL A 532 25.98 -7.59 -5.72
CA VAL A 532 25.99 -6.58 -4.65
C VAL A 532 27.36 -5.95 -4.58
N THR A 533 27.40 -4.66 -4.34
CA THR A 533 28.64 -3.90 -4.13
C THR A 533 28.57 -3.12 -2.83
N HIS A 534 29.69 -3.06 -2.14
CA HIS A 534 29.86 -2.32 -0.90
C HIS A 534 31.11 -1.45 -0.96
N TYR A 535 31.12 -0.34 -0.23
CA TYR A 535 32.36 0.41 -0.01
C TYR A 535 33.31 -0.40 0.90
N LYS A 536 34.58 -0.21 0.68
CA LYS A 536 35.63 -0.68 1.60
C LYS A 536 36.09 0.49 2.46
N GLY A 537 35.76 0.44 3.75
CA GLY A 537 36.07 1.52 4.68
C GLY A 537 34.96 2.60 4.69
N GLU A 538 35.35 3.82 5.03
CA GLU A 538 34.41 4.94 5.21
C GLU A 538 34.12 5.64 3.88
N ALA A 539 32.86 6.00 3.66
CA ALA A 539 32.40 6.85 2.57
C ALA A 539 31.64 8.04 3.14
N ILE A 540 32.07 9.26 2.82
CA ILE A 540 31.42 10.50 3.24
C ILE A 540 30.95 11.25 1.99
N ASN A 541 29.66 11.59 1.96
CA ASN A 541 29.05 12.35 0.88
C ASN A 541 28.33 13.59 1.43
N HIS A 542 28.86 14.78 1.11
CA HIS A 542 28.23 16.06 1.41
C HIS A 542 27.43 16.55 0.19
N PHE A 543 26.25 16.03 0.02
CA PHE A 543 25.34 16.42 -1.06
C PHE A 543 24.72 17.80 -0.78
N LYS A 544 24.68 18.66 -1.80
CA LYS A 544 24.05 19.98 -1.74
C LYS A 544 23.24 20.25 -3.01
N ARG A 545 22.05 20.77 -2.81
CA ARG A 545 21.19 21.25 -3.90
C ARG A 545 20.47 22.53 -3.48
N LYS A 546 20.33 23.47 -4.41
CA LYS A 546 19.55 24.68 -4.17
C LYS A 546 18.07 24.35 -4.01
N MET A 547 17.44 24.94 -2.99
CA MET A 547 16.00 24.81 -2.73
C MET A 547 15.46 26.13 -2.15
N GLU A 548 14.17 26.37 -2.28
CA GLU A 548 13.51 27.61 -1.81
C GLU A 548 13.51 27.68 -0.28
N THR A 549 13.11 26.60 0.37
CA THR A 549 13.15 26.50 1.84
C THR A 549 14.29 25.57 2.23
N PRO A 550 15.39 26.08 2.84
CA PRO A 550 16.52 25.27 3.20
C PRO A 550 16.17 24.14 4.17
N GLN A 551 16.48 22.92 3.82
CA GLN A 551 16.32 21.71 4.63
C GLN A 551 17.61 20.90 4.61
N ALA A 552 17.83 20.10 5.64
CA ALA A 552 18.93 19.17 5.68
C ALA A 552 18.48 17.81 6.21
N ASN A 553 19.15 16.76 5.78
CA ASN A 553 19.01 15.41 6.30
C ASN A 553 20.41 14.83 6.55
N SER A 554 20.56 14.09 7.64
CA SER A 554 21.74 13.28 7.91
C SER A 554 21.33 11.79 7.87
N ILE A 555 22.00 11.02 7.01
CA ILE A 555 21.85 9.56 6.94
C ILE A 555 23.21 8.97 7.22
N VAL A 556 23.30 8.05 8.17
CA VAL A 556 24.54 7.33 8.50
C VAL A 556 24.23 5.84 8.59
N GLU A 557 24.98 5.02 7.87
CA GLU A 557 24.91 3.56 7.98
C GLU A 557 26.24 3.02 8.48
N TRP A 558 26.20 2.25 9.55
CA TRP A 558 27.31 1.39 9.99
C TRP A 558 26.92 -0.04 9.65
N TYR A 559 27.84 -0.80 9.06
CA TYR A 559 27.57 -2.18 8.69
C TYR A 559 28.79 -3.08 8.73
N THR A 560 28.55 -4.37 8.85
CA THR A 560 29.56 -5.42 8.74
C THR A 560 28.99 -6.62 7.96
N LEU A 561 29.87 -7.33 7.24
CA LEU A 561 29.58 -8.59 6.56
C LEU A 561 30.13 -9.81 7.32
N ASP A 562 30.84 -9.57 8.44
CA ASP A 562 31.55 -10.60 9.20
C ASP A 562 30.69 -11.24 10.30
N VAL A 563 29.53 -10.65 10.62
CA VAL A 563 28.58 -11.18 11.61
C VAL A 563 27.59 -12.10 10.91
N PRO A 564 27.60 -13.42 11.25
CA PRO A 564 26.68 -14.36 10.61
C PRO A 564 25.23 -14.08 10.95
N TYR A 565 24.34 -14.30 9.99
CA TYR A 565 22.91 -14.20 10.21
C TYR A 565 22.43 -15.32 11.14
N SER A 566 21.88 -14.95 12.27
CA SER A 566 21.29 -15.85 13.25
C SER A 566 20.17 -15.15 14.02
N GLN A 567 19.31 -15.92 14.68
CA GLN A 567 18.29 -15.36 15.55
C GLN A 567 18.91 -14.47 16.63
N GLU A 568 20.01 -14.91 17.23
CA GLU A 568 20.70 -14.19 18.30
C GLU A 568 21.26 -12.85 17.81
N ASN A 569 21.98 -12.85 16.69
CA ASN A 569 22.55 -11.61 16.12
C ASN A 569 21.46 -10.67 15.61
N ALA A 570 20.36 -11.19 15.05
CA ALA A 570 19.23 -10.37 14.63
C ALA A 570 18.55 -9.67 15.83
N VAL A 571 18.35 -10.41 16.94
CA VAL A 571 17.81 -9.85 18.19
C VAL A 571 18.75 -8.80 18.75
N ARG A 572 20.05 -9.08 18.88
CA ARG A 572 21.05 -8.12 19.38
C ARG A 572 21.08 -6.84 18.56
N THR A 573 21.10 -6.95 17.24
CA THR A 573 21.13 -5.80 16.33
C THR A 573 19.86 -4.97 16.42
N SER A 574 18.70 -5.64 16.50
CA SER A 574 17.41 -4.95 16.70
C SER A 574 17.38 -4.19 18.02
N ILE A 575 17.85 -4.80 19.12
CA ILE A 575 17.95 -4.14 20.42
C ILE A 575 18.87 -2.93 20.36
N ALA A 576 20.05 -3.08 19.74
CA ALA A 576 21.01 -2.00 19.60
C ALA A 576 20.41 -0.79 18.86
N GLY A 577 19.72 -1.03 17.75
CA GLY A 577 19.04 0.02 16.98
C GLY A 577 17.95 0.72 17.79
N GLN A 578 17.13 -0.01 18.55
CA GLN A 578 16.08 0.55 19.38
C GLN A 578 16.63 1.39 20.53
N ILE A 579 17.69 0.93 21.20
CA ILE A 579 18.36 1.71 22.26
C ILE A 579 18.97 2.98 21.68
N LEU A 580 19.66 2.90 20.54
CA LEU A 580 20.21 4.08 19.87
C LEU A 580 19.12 5.08 19.46
N ASN A 581 17.97 4.58 18.99
CA ASN A 581 16.82 5.42 18.72
C ASN A 581 16.35 6.20 19.95
N MET A 582 16.25 5.55 21.11
CA MET A 582 15.92 6.23 22.37
C MET A 582 16.96 7.28 22.76
N ILE A 583 18.25 7.00 22.53
CA ILE A 583 19.33 7.93 22.81
C ILE A 583 19.23 9.15 21.89
N TYR A 584 18.99 8.98 20.59
CA TYR A 584 18.85 10.09 19.66
C TYR A 584 17.63 10.97 19.90
N LEU A 585 16.51 10.38 20.29
CA LEU A 585 15.33 11.15 20.71
C LEU A 585 15.67 12.09 21.87
N LYS A 586 16.49 11.63 22.83
CA LYS A 586 16.94 12.47 23.93
C LYS A 586 17.99 13.49 23.50
N THR A 587 19.09 13.06 22.90
CA THR A 587 20.28 13.91 22.67
C THR A 587 20.10 14.88 21.52
N ILE A 588 19.41 14.47 20.43
CA ILE A 588 19.23 15.30 19.22
C ILE A 588 17.94 16.13 19.31
N ARG A 589 16.83 15.49 19.68
CA ARG A 589 15.53 16.17 19.71
C ARG A 589 15.35 17.03 20.95
N GLU A 590 15.55 16.45 22.15
CA GLU A 590 15.27 17.13 23.41
C GLU A 590 16.41 18.05 23.84
N ASP A 591 17.64 17.53 23.99
CA ASP A 591 18.76 18.28 24.53
C ASP A 591 19.32 19.32 23.53
N ALA A 592 19.53 18.94 22.28
CA ALA A 592 20.07 19.84 21.25
C ALA A 592 19.00 20.65 20.51
N SER A 593 17.73 20.26 20.57
CA SER A 593 16.61 20.88 19.82
C SER A 593 16.91 21.03 18.30
N ALA A 594 17.70 20.08 17.76
CA ALA A 594 18.23 20.15 16.39
C ALA A 594 17.24 19.62 15.36
N ALA A 595 16.35 18.71 15.79
CA ALA A 595 15.40 18.04 14.91
C ALA A 595 14.09 17.75 15.63
N TYR A 596 12.98 17.70 14.89
CA TYR A 596 11.69 17.24 15.41
C TYR A 596 11.64 15.70 15.48
N SER A 597 12.15 15.04 14.46
CA SER A 597 12.23 13.58 14.38
C SER A 597 13.66 13.15 14.05
N CYS A 598 14.09 12.07 14.66
CA CYS A 598 15.33 11.37 14.37
C CYS A 598 15.16 9.92 14.78
N GLY A 599 15.96 9.03 14.23
CA GLY A 599 15.82 7.63 14.58
C GLY A 599 17.02 6.78 14.19
N ALA A 600 17.01 5.56 14.71
CA ALA A 600 17.97 4.52 14.36
C ALA A 600 17.25 3.16 14.28
N VAL A 601 17.67 2.33 13.33
CA VAL A 601 17.15 0.98 13.11
C VAL A 601 18.30 0.01 12.93
N GLY A 602 18.34 -1.03 13.75
CA GLY A 602 19.27 -2.14 13.59
C GLY A 602 18.63 -3.31 12.85
N ARG A 603 19.28 -3.83 11.83
CA ARG A 603 18.78 -4.94 11.01
C ARG A 603 19.89 -5.88 10.60
N THR A 604 19.56 -7.16 10.55
CA THR A 604 20.36 -8.17 9.86
C THR A 604 19.61 -8.62 8.61
N SER A 605 20.34 -8.90 7.55
CA SER A 605 19.78 -9.46 6.31
C SER A 605 20.65 -10.60 5.82
N LYS A 606 20.02 -11.52 5.11
CA LYS A 606 20.67 -12.67 4.50
C LYS A 606 20.21 -12.81 3.06
N ASN A 607 21.15 -13.08 2.17
CA ASN A 607 20.88 -13.56 0.83
C ASN A 607 21.73 -14.82 0.54
N ASP A 608 21.71 -15.32 -0.69
CA ASP A 608 22.43 -16.54 -1.06
C ASP A 608 23.97 -16.40 -1.01
N PHE A 609 24.50 -15.18 -0.83
CA PHE A 609 25.93 -14.87 -0.98
C PHE A 609 26.55 -14.24 0.25
N GLU A 610 25.78 -13.51 1.03
CA GLU A 610 26.31 -12.76 2.17
C GLU A 610 25.27 -12.59 3.28
N ASP A 611 25.80 -12.40 4.47
CA ASP A 611 25.07 -11.94 5.64
C ASP A 611 25.48 -10.48 5.89
N MET A 612 24.53 -9.60 6.17
CA MET A 612 24.82 -8.20 6.46
C MET A 612 24.13 -7.79 7.76
N THR A 613 24.90 -7.25 8.66
CA THR A 613 24.40 -6.66 9.91
C THR A 613 24.66 -5.17 9.88
N ARG A 614 23.64 -4.35 10.15
CA ARG A 614 23.75 -2.90 10.04
C ARG A 614 22.89 -2.13 11.04
N ILE A 615 23.32 -0.91 11.34
CA ILE A 615 22.51 0.12 12.00
C ILE A 615 22.44 1.31 11.07
N LEU A 616 21.22 1.73 10.73
CA LEU A 616 20.91 2.92 9.93
C LEU A 616 20.34 3.98 10.84
N ALA A 617 20.95 5.15 10.87
CA ALA A 617 20.46 6.34 11.54
C ALA A 617 20.03 7.41 10.52
N TYR A 618 18.96 8.14 10.84
CA TYR A 618 18.41 9.20 10.00
C TYR A 618 17.94 10.38 10.84
N CYS A 619 18.12 11.58 10.32
CA CYS A 619 17.69 12.79 10.99
C CYS A 619 17.39 13.91 9.99
N PRO A 620 16.13 14.25 9.71
CA PRO A 620 15.80 15.55 9.13
C PRO A 620 16.03 16.64 10.17
N LEU A 621 16.75 17.68 9.81
CA LEU A 621 17.29 18.66 10.76
C LEU A 621 17.39 20.07 10.16
N LYS A 622 17.65 21.05 11.01
CA LYS A 622 17.96 22.40 10.58
C LYS A 622 19.35 22.43 9.92
N PRO A 623 19.52 23.06 8.74
CA PRO A 623 20.79 23.05 8.00
C PRO A 623 22.02 23.47 8.83
N GLU A 624 21.87 24.46 9.69
CA GLU A 624 22.93 24.97 10.56
C GLU A 624 23.37 23.97 11.64
N MET A 625 22.55 22.97 11.94
CA MET A 625 22.81 21.95 12.95
C MET A 625 23.47 20.68 12.38
N ALA A 626 23.67 20.60 11.07
CA ALA A 626 24.10 19.36 10.40
C ALA A 626 25.41 18.79 10.95
N GLY A 627 26.42 19.63 11.18
CA GLY A 627 27.68 19.20 11.76
C GLY A 627 27.54 18.67 13.19
N GLN A 628 26.81 19.40 14.03
CA GLN A 628 26.56 19.00 15.43
C GLN A 628 25.81 17.67 15.52
N VAL A 629 24.77 17.47 14.69
CA VAL A 629 23.99 16.22 14.67
C VAL A 629 24.85 15.05 14.21
N PHE A 630 25.66 15.25 13.19
CA PHE A 630 26.60 14.24 12.73
C PHE A 630 27.55 13.79 13.86
N ASP A 631 28.15 14.76 14.59
CA ASP A 631 29.01 14.48 15.72
C ASP A 631 28.29 13.74 16.85
N ILE A 632 27.04 14.13 17.16
CA ILE A 632 26.23 13.44 18.17
C ILE A 632 25.95 12.00 17.73
N MET A 633 25.54 11.77 16.47
CA MET A 633 25.27 10.42 15.97
C MET A 633 26.47 9.49 16.16
N HIS A 634 27.66 9.93 15.78
CA HIS A 634 28.88 9.14 15.94
C HIS A 634 29.31 8.98 17.41
N LYS A 635 29.21 10.02 18.22
CA LYS A 635 29.54 9.96 19.64
C LYS A 635 28.66 8.94 20.37
N GLU A 636 27.37 8.95 20.13
CA GLU A 636 26.43 8.10 20.86
C GLU A 636 26.57 6.61 20.51
N ILE A 637 26.71 6.28 19.21
CA ILE A 637 26.97 4.88 18.83
C ILE A 637 28.32 4.38 19.35
N ASN A 638 29.36 5.23 19.28
CA ASN A 638 30.67 4.90 19.86
C ASN A 638 30.61 4.74 21.40
N GLY A 639 29.73 5.49 22.06
CA GLY A 639 29.43 5.29 23.49
C GLY A 639 28.86 3.91 23.79
N MET A 640 27.97 3.42 22.94
CA MET A 640 27.36 2.09 23.09
C MET A 640 28.35 0.93 22.92
N THR A 641 29.46 1.10 22.21
CA THR A 641 30.52 0.08 22.17
C THR A 641 31.21 -0.18 23.52
N LYS A 642 31.09 0.79 24.45
CA LYS A 642 31.72 0.73 25.78
C LYS A 642 30.73 0.32 26.86
N SER A 643 29.51 0.83 26.80
CA SER A 643 28.46 0.54 27.78
C SER A 643 27.08 0.80 27.21
N VAL A 644 26.12 -0.02 27.61
CA VAL A 644 24.70 0.10 27.29
C VAL A 644 23.90 0.25 28.58
N ASP A 645 22.97 1.18 28.55
CA ASP A 645 22.07 1.47 29.68
C ASP A 645 21.13 0.28 29.94
N ALA A 646 21.19 -0.29 31.13
CA ALA A 646 20.42 -1.46 31.52
C ALA A 646 18.90 -1.19 31.58
N ASP A 647 18.48 0.02 31.97
CA ASP A 647 17.05 0.37 32.02
C ASP A 647 16.46 0.50 30.61
N LYS A 648 17.21 1.06 29.67
CA LYS A 648 16.80 1.10 28.26
C LYS A 648 16.72 -0.31 27.65
N LEU A 649 17.71 -1.16 27.95
CA LEU A 649 17.69 -2.55 27.54
C LEU A 649 16.45 -3.27 28.05
N GLN A 650 16.11 -3.12 29.34
CA GLN A 650 14.92 -3.75 29.91
C GLN A 650 13.62 -3.29 29.22
N LYS A 651 13.46 -2.00 28.98
CA LYS A 651 12.31 -1.46 28.23
C LYS A 651 12.19 -2.02 26.81
N VAL A 652 13.33 -2.16 26.12
CA VAL A 652 13.34 -2.74 24.76
C VAL A 652 12.96 -4.21 24.79
N LYS A 653 13.45 -5.01 25.74
CA LYS A 653 13.05 -6.40 25.92
C LYS A 653 11.54 -6.55 26.12
N GLU A 654 10.96 -5.76 27.01
CA GLU A 654 9.50 -5.77 27.26
C GLU A 654 8.71 -5.44 26.00
N TYR A 655 9.14 -4.43 25.25
CA TYR A 655 8.55 -4.10 23.95
C TYR A 655 8.67 -5.26 22.94
N MET A 656 9.83 -5.92 22.86
CA MET A 656 10.06 -7.01 21.93
C MET A 656 9.19 -8.23 22.25
N HIS A 657 8.99 -8.59 23.50
CA HIS A 657 8.08 -9.67 23.92
C HIS A 657 6.63 -9.36 23.51
N LYS A 658 6.19 -8.13 23.73
CA LYS A 658 4.86 -7.70 23.29
C LYS A 658 4.74 -7.75 21.76
N SER A 659 5.71 -7.20 21.07
CA SER A 659 5.73 -7.13 19.59
C SER A 659 5.70 -8.52 18.96
N ILE A 660 6.51 -9.45 19.42
CA ILE A 660 6.54 -10.83 18.87
C ILE A 660 5.21 -11.57 19.13
N SER A 661 4.61 -11.35 20.31
CA SER A 661 3.29 -11.92 20.61
C SER A 661 2.22 -11.45 19.61
N ASP A 662 2.25 -10.19 19.22
CA ASP A 662 1.31 -9.65 18.24
C ASP A 662 1.64 -10.11 16.81
N GLN A 663 2.91 -10.19 16.44
CA GLN A 663 3.34 -10.69 15.12
C GLN A 663 2.93 -12.14 14.89
N ARG A 664 3.10 -13.02 15.89
CA ARG A 664 2.71 -14.44 15.83
C ARG A 664 1.21 -14.66 15.57
N LYS A 665 0.37 -13.64 15.77
CA LYS A 665 -1.06 -13.65 15.45
C LYS A 665 -1.35 -13.32 13.98
N THR A 666 -0.33 -13.17 13.14
CA THR A 666 -0.49 -12.82 11.72
C THR A 666 0.05 -13.92 10.81
N ASN A 667 -0.65 -14.18 9.71
CA ASN A 667 -0.18 -15.14 8.70
C ASN A 667 1.10 -14.68 7.99
N ASN A 668 1.28 -13.36 7.83
CA ASN A 668 2.50 -12.79 7.25
C ASN A 668 3.76 -13.14 8.05
N TYR A 669 3.67 -13.11 9.38
CA TYR A 669 4.79 -13.53 10.22
C TYR A 669 5.22 -14.97 9.92
N TRP A 670 4.27 -15.91 9.91
CA TRP A 670 4.55 -17.30 9.63
C TRP A 670 5.06 -17.56 8.22
N LEU A 671 4.54 -16.82 7.24
CA LEU A 671 5.03 -16.87 5.87
C LEU A 671 6.52 -16.50 5.80
N GLN A 672 6.93 -15.43 6.46
CA GLN A 672 8.34 -14.99 6.52
C GLN A 672 9.23 -15.99 7.28
N ILE A 673 8.78 -16.50 8.43
CA ILE A 673 9.50 -17.52 9.22
C ILE A 673 9.74 -18.78 8.39
N LEU A 674 8.71 -19.27 7.69
CA LEU A 674 8.82 -20.48 6.89
C LEU A 674 9.69 -20.28 5.65
N ASN A 675 9.60 -19.14 4.96
CA ASN A 675 10.46 -18.81 3.82
C ASN A 675 11.93 -18.78 4.25
N LEU A 676 12.25 -18.16 5.37
CA LEU A 676 13.61 -18.11 5.89
C LEU A 676 14.12 -19.50 6.29
N TYR A 677 13.28 -20.29 6.97
CA TYR A 677 13.62 -21.65 7.36
C TYR A 677 13.85 -22.58 6.15
N THR A 678 12.98 -22.53 5.15
CA THR A 678 13.08 -23.38 3.97
C THR A 678 14.22 -23.00 3.05
N ASN A 679 14.55 -21.71 2.95
CA ASN A 679 15.66 -21.24 2.13
C ASN A 679 17.03 -21.44 2.79
N TYR A 680 17.13 -21.27 4.11
CA TYR A 680 18.43 -21.18 4.80
C TYR A 680 18.56 -22.10 6.01
N GLY A 681 17.53 -22.83 6.39
CA GLY A 681 17.52 -23.69 7.59
C GLY A 681 17.53 -22.94 8.92
N ILE A 682 17.23 -21.64 8.92
CA ILE A 682 17.30 -20.79 10.10
C ILE A 682 15.92 -20.62 10.73
N ASP A 683 15.78 -21.08 11.97
CA ASP A 683 14.58 -20.91 12.78
C ASP A 683 14.64 -19.59 13.56
N MET A 684 13.79 -18.66 13.20
CA MET A 684 13.73 -17.33 13.82
C MET A 684 12.61 -17.20 14.86
N ASP A 685 11.85 -18.27 15.12
CA ASP A 685 10.71 -18.22 16.05
C ASP A 685 10.91 -18.97 17.36
N THR A 686 11.34 -20.24 17.31
CA THR A 686 11.18 -21.18 18.43
C THR A 686 11.80 -20.72 19.74
N ASN A 687 12.98 -20.12 19.73
CA ASN A 687 13.71 -19.70 20.93
C ASN A 687 13.72 -18.16 21.11
N TYR A 688 12.89 -17.44 20.38
CA TYR A 688 12.96 -15.98 20.30
C TYR A 688 12.91 -15.32 21.69
N ASP A 689 11.95 -15.68 22.51
CA ASP A 689 11.76 -15.07 23.84
C ASP A 689 12.97 -15.35 24.76
N ALA A 690 13.49 -16.58 24.76
CA ALA A 690 14.68 -16.93 25.54
C ALA A 690 15.94 -16.18 25.03
N VAL A 691 16.06 -15.97 23.71
CA VAL A 691 17.17 -15.21 23.14
C VAL A 691 17.09 -13.73 23.53
N VAL A 692 15.89 -13.14 23.54
CA VAL A 692 15.68 -11.78 24.03
C VAL A 692 16.06 -11.66 25.52
N ASP A 693 15.60 -12.60 26.36
CA ASP A 693 15.88 -12.59 27.81
C ASP A 693 17.38 -12.73 28.12
N ALA A 694 18.10 -13.49 27.31
CA ALA A 694 19.53 -13.74 27.52
C ALA A 694 20.43 -12.53 27.20
N GLN A 695 19.90 -11.46 26.57
CA GLN A 695 20.73 -10.32 26.21
C GLN A 695 21.07 -9.47 27.44
N THR A 696 22.34 -9.02 27.49
CA THR A 696 22.89 -8.16 28.53
C THR A 696 23.48 -6.88 27.92
N PRO A 697 23.77 -5.83 28.73
CA PRO A 697 24.49 -4.66 28.23
C PRO A 697 25.77 -4.99 27.48
N GLU A 698 26.51 -5.99 27.93
CA GLU A 698 27.78 -6.44 27.34
C GLU A 698 27.56 -7.08 25.96
N THR A 699 26.51 -7.93 25.79
CA THR A 699 26.23 -8.55 24.50
C THR A 699 25.79 -7.54 23.44
N ILE A 700 25.09 -6.48 23.88
CA ILE A 700 24.69 -5.40 22.97
C ILE A 700 25.88 -4.49 22.65
N SER A 701 26.73 -4.16 23.63
CA SER A 701 27.99 -3.42 23.35
C SER A 701 28.90 -4.17 22.38
N ALA A 702 28.97 -5.49 22.53
CA ALA A 702 29.80 -6.33 21.66
C ALA A 702 29.33 -6.27 20.20
N ILE A 703 28.01 -6.47 19.91
CA ILE A 703 27.49 -6.42 18.53
C ILE A 703 27.65 -5.03 17.90
N VAL A 704 27.47 -3.95 18.68
CA VAL A 704 27.72 -2.57 18.20
C VAL A 704 29.21 -2.38 17.86
N GLY A 705 30.11 -2.99 18.61
CA GLY A 705 31.55 -2.92 18.33
C GLY A 705 32.00 -3.68 17.08
N GLU A 706 31.18 -4.63 16.61
CA GLU A 706 31.44 -5.40 15.38
C GLU A 706 30.87 -4.72 14.12
N ILE A 707 29.87 -3.88 14.29
CA ILE A 707 29.26 -3.09 13.22
C ILE A 707 30.06 -1.81 12.94
#